data_930dd234c073c0835d4d7ae1de1ef69d
#
_entry.id   930dd234c073c0835d4d7ae1de1ef69d
#
_cell.length_a   1.000
_cell.length_b   1.000
_cell.length_c   1.000
_cell.angle_alpha   90.00
_cell.angle_beta   90.00
_cell.angle_gamma   90.00
#
_symmetry.space_group_name_H-M   'P 1'
#
loop_
_entity.id
_entity.type
_entity.pdbx_description
1 polymer ?
#
loop_
_entity_poly.entity_id
_entity_poly.type
_entity_poly.pdbx_seq_one_letter_code
_entity_poly.pdbx_strand_id
1 'polypeptide(L)'
;METSRVANQLAEVAFRIKEMRHICGFTEAEMAANTDTTVEQYHAYEAGLADLPFTFIHKCALAFGLGITDLLEGHSGAHLMSYTVTRKGAGQQTAKEQGISICNLAPYFRNKLAEPYYVTYEYDEAQQHRPIHLTTHSGQEFDIILSGQLKVQVGEHTEILNEGDSILYNSSTPHGMIAVGGKECVFCAVVMSGEEADERSVRESIVRAGTSEEYLCQKFVHAVEDEKGALKSLTFENADEYNFAFDTVDAIAAKYPDKLAMLHLDHNKVERRFTFTDMSKASNRAANYFKSLGIKKGDRVMLVLKRHYQFWFAILGLHKLGAIAVPATNLLQEHDFTYRFNAAGISAILCTADGDVAHQVELAEKDSPTLTTKILVGGSREGWHNFDEEYLMYRSSFPRTADSPKGDDLMLMFFTSGTTGYPKIAAHSYKYALGHYITAKYWHCVHSDGIHFTISETGWGKALWGKLYGQWLCEGAVFTYDFDKFDAADILPLFKQYNITTFCAPPTMYRMFIKEDLSKYDLSSIRHATTAGEALNPEVFRQFEAQTGLQIYEGFGQTETTLTIGNLVGNAQKIGSMGKPIPTYDLVLVDADGNEVPRGENGEICIRTDTEKGVPCGLFAGYYRDEAQTKEVWHDGLYHTRDVAWQDEDGYLWYVGRADDVIKSSGYRIGPFEIESVIMELPYVLECGVSAAPDEIRGQVVKASIVLVKGKEGTEELKKEIQNYVKKHTAPYKYPRIVVFRDELPKTISGKIIRNKL
;
A
#
# COMPACT_ATOMS: atom_id res chain seq x y z
N MET A 1 -31.48 -6.97 -23.53
CA MET A 1 -30.14 -6.83 -22.90
C MET A 1 -30.18 -6.95 -21.37
N GLU A 2 -31.16 -6.37 -20.66
CA GLU A 2 -31.28 -6.50 -19.19
C GLU A 2 -31.57 -7.93 -18.70
N THR A 3 -32.45 -8.67 -19.34
CA THR A 3 -32.77 -10.08 -19.00
C THR A 3 -31.57 -11.03 -19.12
N SER A 4 -30.62 -10.77 -20.02
CA SER A 4 -29.40 -11.55 -20.19
C SER A 4 -28.38 -11.26 -19.08
N ARG A 5 -28.35 -10.03 -18.54
CA ARG A 5 -27.41 -9.61 -17.46
C ARG A 5 -27.85 -10.20 -16.13
N VAL A 6 -29.13 -10.21 -15.83
CA VAL A 6 -29.68 -10.79 -14.58
C VAL A 6 -29.50 -12.31 -14.57
N ALA A 7 -29.75 -13.01 -15.69
CA ALA A 7 -29.54 -14.46 -15.78
C ALA A 7 -28.06 -14.84 -15.57
N ASN A 8 -27.12 -14.04 -16.07
CA ASN A 8 -25.68 -14.26 -15.84
C ASN A 8 -25.29 -14.04 -14.38
N GLN A 9 -25.86 -13.04 -13.70
CA GLN A 9 -25.59 -12.78 -12.28
C GLN A 9 -26.11 -13.91 -11.38
N LEU A 10 -27.33 -14.42 -11.63
CA LEU A 10 -27.87 -15.56 -10.89
C LEU A 10 -27.05 -16.84 -11.07
N ALA A 11 -26.56 -17.09 -12.29
CA ALA A 11 -25.67 -18.21 -12.56
C ALA A 11 -24.35 -18.10 -11.82
N GLU A 12 -23.80 -16.90 -11.67
CA GLU A 12 -22.60 -16.66 -10.89
C GLU A 12 -22.80 -16.89 -9.38
N VAL A 13 -23.94 -16.45 -8.83
CA VAL A 13 -24.29 -16.70 -7.42
C VAL A 13 -24.46 -18.19 -7.17
N ALA A 14 -25.20 -18.90 -8.02
CA ALA A 14 -25.35 -20.35 -7.94
C ALA A 14 -24.00 -21.09 -7.96
N PHE A 15 -23.11 -20.64 -8.85
CA PHE A 15 -21.75 -21.18 -8.95
C PHE A 15 -20.91 -20.93 -7.68
N ARG A 16 -21.01 -19.72 -7.06
CA ARG A 16 -20.35 -19.40 -5.79
C ARG A 16 -20.88 -20.28 -4.64
N ILE A 17 -22.20 -20.49 -4.56
CA ILE A 17 -22.80 -21.37 -3.56
C ILE A 17 -22.24 -22.78 -3.69
N LYS A 18 -22.16 -23.32 -4.92
CA LYS A 18 -21.58 -24.64 -5.19
C LYS A 18 -20.12 -24.74 -4.75
N GLU A 19 -19.32 -23.76 -5.09
CA GLU A 19 -17.92 -23.70 -4.71
C GLU A 19 -17.75 -23.63 -3.18
N MET A 20 -18.54 -22.78 -2.52
CA MET A 20 -18.52 -22.68 -1.06
C MET A 20 -18.91 -23.97 -0.37
N ARG A 21 -19.93 -24.67 -0.87
CA ARG A 21 -20.32 -25.98 -0.35
C ARG A 21 -19.15 -26.97 -0.41
N HIS A 22 -18.43 -27.02 -1.54
CA HIS A 22 -17.26 -27.89 -1.68
C HIS A 22 -16.09 -27.45 -0.77
N ILE A 23 -15.87 -26.13 -0.62
CA ILE A 23 -14.81 -25.57 0.25
C ILE A 23 -15.07 -25.91 1.71
N CYS A 24 -16.33 -25.78 2.17
CA CYS A 24 -16.72 -26.07 3.54
C CYS A 24 -16.91 -27.58 3.80
N GLY A 25 -16.88 -28.41 2.75
CA GLY A 25 -16.99 -29.86 2.85
C GLY A 25 -18.41 -30.38 3.07
N PHE A 26 -19.43 -29.56 2.80
CA PHE A 26 -20.82 -29.97 2.92
C PHE A 26 -21.26 -30.84 1.73
N THR A 27 -22.10 -31.82 2.00
CA THR A 27 -22.88 -32.57 0.98
C THR A 27 -24.11 -31.74 0.56
N GLU A 28 -24.70 -32.05 -0.59
CA GLU A 28 -25.97 -31.43 -1.00
C GLU A 28 -27.09 -31.72 0.01
N ALA A 29 -27.11 -32.88 0.63
CA ALA A 29 -28.09 -33.24 1.64
C ALA A 29 -27.94 -32.43 2.94
N GLU A 30 -26.71 -32.16 3.40
CA GLU A 30 -26.46 -31.28 4.55
C GLU A 30 -26.84 -29.84 4.26
N MET A 31 -26.51 -29.36 3.06
CA MET A 31 -26.92 -27.99 2.67
C MET A 31 -28.43 -27.86 2.45
N ALA A 32 -29.09 -28.87 1.90
CA ALA A 32 -30.54 -28.90 1.82
C ALA A 32 -31.18 -28.80 3.21
N ALA A 33 -30.64 -29.54 4.20
CA ALA A 33 -31.09 -29.43 5.60
C ALA A 33 -30.80 -28.03 6.19
N ASN A 34 -29.61 -27.45 5.95
CA ASN A 34 -29.25 -26.12 6.44
C ASN A 34 -30.08 -24.98 5.81
N THR A 35 -30.62 -25.22 4.63
CA THR A 35 -31.39 -24.21 3.88
C THR A 35 -32.90 -24.48 3.90
N ASP A 36 -33.37 -25.52 4.63
CA ASP A 36 -34.76 -25.98 4.71
C ASP A 36 -35.40 -26.26 3.33
N THR A 37 -34.58 -26.85 2.43
CA THR A 37 -35.02 -27.27 1.10
C THR A 37 -34.99 -28.79 0.95
N THR A 38 -35.64 -29.34 -0.08
CA THR A 38 -35.34 -30.74 -0.46
C THR A 38 -34.01 -30.81 -1.20
N VAL A 39 -33.40 -31.98 -1.25
CA VAL A 39 -32.14 -32.19 -1.98
C VAL A 39 -32.32 -31.85 -3.46
N GLU A 40 -33.46 -32.18 -4.05
CA GLU A 40 -33.79 -31.88 -5.43
C GLU A 40 -33.92 -30.37 -5.67
N GLN A 41 -34.55 -29.63 -4.72
CA GLN A 41 -34.64 -28.16 -4.78
C GLN A 41 -33.27 -27.52 -4.61
N TYR A 42 -32.49 -27.98 -3.63
CA TYR A 42 -31.13 -27.50 -3.43
C TYR A 42 -30.27 -27.68 -4.69
N HIS A 43 -30.32 -28.90 -5.27
CA HIS A 43 -29.63 -29.20 -6.51
C HIS A 43 -30.06 -28.28 -7.68
N ALA A 44 -31.34 -28.02 -7.82
CA ALA A 44 -31.86 -27.12 -8.85
C ALA A 44 -31.35 -25.67 -8.67
N TYR A 45 -31.31 -25.17 -7.42
CA TYR A 45 -30.76 -23.87 -7.08
C TYR A 45 -29.26 -23.78 -7.35
N GLU A 46 -28.50 -24.74 -6.85
CA GLU A 46 -27.05 -24.77 -7.05
C GLU A 46 -26.64 -24.95 -8.53
N ALA A 47 -27.44 -25.66 -9.30
CA ALA A 47 -27.25 -25.84 -10.75
C ALA A 47 -27.69 -24.62 -11.59
N GLY A 48 -28.29 -23.60 -10.98
CA GLY A 48 -28.83 -22.44 -11.68
C GLY A 48 -30.05 -22.77 -12.56
N LEU A 49 -30.76 -23.86 -12.27
CA LEU A 49 -31.95 -24.34 -12.99
C LEU A 49 -33.26 -23.73 -12.46
N ALA A 50 -33.21 -23.02 -11.34
CA ALA A 50 -34.32 -22.33 -10.72
C ALA A 50 -33.87 -20.99 -10.14
N ASP A 51 -34.77 -20.03 -10.01
CA ASP A 51 -34.51 -18.74 -9.35
C ASP A 51 -34.12 -18.97 -7.90
N LEU A 52 -33.10 -18.22 -7.44
CA LEU A 52 -32.54 -18.31 -6.09
C LEU A 52 -33.31 -17.41 -5.14
N PRO A 53 -34.15 -17.93 -4.22
CA PRO A 53 -34.82 -17.11 -3.22
C PRO A 53 -33.79 -16.43 -2.30
N PHE A 54 -34.09 -15.19 -1.89
CA PHE A 54 -33.21 -14.45 -0.97
C PHE A 54 -32.95 -15.24 0.32
N THR A 55 -33.98 -15.85 0.90
CA THR A 55 -33.87 -16.69 2.10
C THR A 55 -32.96 -17.87 1.91
N PHE A 56 -32.94 -18.48 0.73
CA PHE A 56 -32.00 -19.54 0.39
C PHE A 56 -30.56 -19.04 0.35
N ILE A 57 -30.30 -17.91 -0.32
CA ILE A 57 -28.97 -17.30 -0.40
C ILE A 57 -28.47 -16.92 1.00
N HIS A 58 -29.35 -16.30 1.82
CA HIS A 58 -29.03 -15.92 3.20
C HIS A 58 -28.66 -17.14 4.07
N LYS A 59 -29.45 -18.22 4.00
CA LYS A 59 -29.14 -19.47 4.73
C LYS A 59 -27.85 -20.11 4.25
N CYS A 60 -27.58 -20.08 2.95
CA CYS A 60 -26.27 -20.51 2.42
C CYS A 60 -25.13 -19.66 3.00
N ALA A 61 -25.28 -18.35 3.03
CA ALA A 61 -24.28 -17.45 3.60
C ALA A 61 -23.99 -17.76 5.08
N LEU A 62 -25.05 -17.94 5.88
CA LEU A 62 -24.93 -18.35 7.28
C LEU A 62 -24.21 -19.70 7.45
N ALA A 63 -24.61 -20.70 6.66
CA ALA A 63 -23.99 -22.03 6.71
C ALA A 63 -22.48 -22.01 6.35
N PHE A 64 -22.10 -21.05 5.49
CA PHE A 64 -20.71 -20.89 5.06
C PHE A 64 -19.90 -19.92 5.95
N GLY A 65 -20.52 -19.25 6.92
CA GLY A 65 -19.89 -18.22 7.74
C GLY A 65 -19.50 -16.96 6.92
N LEU A 66 -20.33 -16.60 5.94
CA LEU A 66 -20.14 -15.43 5.05
C LEU A 66 -21.25 -14.39 5.26
N GLY A 67 -20.95 -13.14 4.89
CA GLY A 67 -22.00 -12.16 4.63
C GLY A 67 -22.75 -12.50 3.33
N ILE A 68 -24.04 -12.16 3.25
CA ILE A 68 -24.83 -12.41 2.05
C ILE A 68 -24.26 -11.72 0.81
N THR A 69 -23.68 -10.52 1.00
CA THR A 69 -22.99 -9.75 -0.04
C THR A 69 -21.78 -10.48 -0.62
N ASP A 70 -21.06 -11.25 0.17
CA ASP A 70 -19.91 -12.05 -0.29
C ASP A 70 -20.36 -13.08 -1.33
N LEU A 71 -21.53 -13.71 -1.13
CA LEU A 71 -22.11 -14.62 -2.11
C LEU A 71 -22.67 -13.91 -3.33
N LEU A 72 -23.33 -12.75 -3.15
CA LEU A 72 -23.97 -12.02 -4.23
C LEU A 72 -22.97 -11.34 -5.16
N GLU A 73 -21.90 -10.73 -4.61
CA GLU A 73 -20.97 -9.88 -5.36
C GLU A 73 -19.61 -10.50 -5.62
N GLY A 74 -19.27 -11.56 -4.88
CA GLY A 74 -17.99 -12.25 -5.04
C GLY A 74 -16.78 -11.48 -4.47
N HIS A 75 -17.01 -10.49 -3.62
CA HIS A 75 -15.96 -9.78 -2.88
C HIS A 75 -16.48 -9.41 -1.49
N SER A 76 -15.63 -9.44 -0.49
CA SER A 76 -15.95 -8.91 0.82
C SER A 76 -15.91 -7.38 0.76
N GLY A 77 -17.05 -6.76 0.45
CA GLY A 77 -17.22 -5.31 0.45
C GLY A 77 -17.44 -4.70 1.84
N ALA A 78 -17.53 -5.54 2.89
CA ALA A 78 -17.90 -5.10 4.23
C ALA A 78 -16.66 -4.77 5.07
N HIS A 79 -16.22 -3.53 5.02
CA HIS A 79 -14.99 -3.06 5.70
C HIS A 79 -15.22 -1.96 6.73
N LEU A 80 -16.37 -1.26 6.70
CA LEU A 80 -16.71 -0.19 7.64
C LEU A 80 -17.09 -0.78 9.01
N MET A 81 -16.64 -0.17 10.10
CA MET A 81 -16.83 -0.71 11.45
C MET A 81 -17.48 0.27 12.45
N SER A 82 -17.37 1.57 12.22
CA SER A 82 -17.89 2.59 13.17
C SER A 82 -19.26 3.10 12.78
N TYR A 83 -19.49 3.47 11.51
CA TYR A 83 -20.78 3.90 10.98
C TYR A 83 -20.84 3.80 9.45
N THR A 84 -22.07 3.75 8.92
CA THR A 84 -22.33 3.88 7.50
C THR A 84 -23.53 4.80 7.28
N VAL A 85 -23.58 5.50 6.15
CA VAL A 85 -24.72 6.34 5.75
C VAL A 85 -25.12 5.96 4.34
N THR A 86 -26.33 5.41 4.21
CA THR A 86 -26.92 5.14 2.90
C THR A 86 -27.97 6.20 2.61
N ARG A 87 -27.78 6.96 1.54
CA ARG A 87 -28.73 7.99 1.11
C ARG A 87 -29.93 7.37 0.44
N LYS A 88 -31.06 8.10 0.39
CA LYS A 88 -32.29 7.61 -0.25
C LYS A 88 -32.01 7.16 -1.69
N GLY A 89 -32.36 5.92 -1.99
CA GLY A 89 -32.17 5.30 -3.31
C GLY A 89 -30.76 4.75 -3.58
N ALA A 90 -29.81 4.87 -2.63
CA ALA A 90 -28.46 4.36 -2.75
C ALA A 90 -28.23 3.01 -2.04
N GLY A 91 -29.29 2.34 -1.59
CA GLY A 91 -29.22 0.99 -1.03
C GLY A 91 -28.86 -0.03 -2.10
N GLN A 92 -28.05 -1.02 -1.72
CA GLN A 92 -27.68 -2.10 -2.63
C GLN A 92 -28.81 -3.09 -2.81
N GLN A 93 -29.25 -3.29 -4.04
CA GLN A 93 -30.31 -4.26 -4.33
C GLN A 93 -29.76 -5.68 -4.19
N THR A 94 -30.24 -6.41 -3.19
CA THR A 94 -29.79 -7.77 -2.87
C THR A 94 -30.70 -8.85 -3.45
N ALA A 95 -31.98 -8.56 -3.59
CA ALA A 95 -32.92 -9.46 -4.26
C ALA A 95 -34.01 -8.66 -4.99
N LYS A 96 -34.42 -9.17 -6.13
CA LYS A 96 -35.60 -8.75 -6.86
C LYS A 96 -36.29 -10.01 -7.36
N GLU A 97 -37.27 -10.45 -6.59
CA GLU A 97 -38.18 -11.55 -6.96
C GLU A 97 -39.45 -10.96 -7.54
N GLN A 98 -40.28 -11.80 -8.14
CA GLN A 98 -41.56 -11.33 -8.68
C GLN A 98 -42.44 -10.73 -7.56
N GLY A 99 -42.57 -9.42 -7.56
CA GLY A 99 -43.33 -8.68 -6.56
C GLY A 99 -42.59 -8.30 -5.26
N ILE A 100 -41.30 -8.63 -5.12
CA ILE A 100 -40.51 -8.31 -3.92
C ILE A 100 -39.19 -7.65 -4.33
N SER A 101 -38.84 -6.51 -3.72
CA SER A 101 -37.55 -5.85 -3.88
C SER A 101 -36.95 -5.61 -2.51
N ILE A 102 -35.69 -6.06 -2.35
CA ILE A 102 -34.93 -5.95 -1.10
C ILE A 102 -33.63 -5.21 -1.36
N CYS A 103 -33.42 -4.09 -0.65
CA CYS A 103 -32.18 -3.31 -0.73
C CYS A 103 -31.47 -3.29 0.63
N ASN A 104 -30.23 -3.74 0.69
CA ASN A 104 -29.39 -3.63 1.88
C ASN A 104 -29.01 -2.17 2.11
N LEU A 105 -29.22 -1.66 3.33
CA LEU A 105 -28.91 -0.29 3.71
C LEU A 105 -27.52 -0.13 4.37
N ALA A 106 -26.82 -1.23 4.63
CA ALA A 106 -25.49 -1.21 5.21
C ALA A 106 -24.56 -2.26 4.56
N PRO A 107 -24.43 -2.32 3.22
CA PRO A 107 -23.73 -3.41 2.53
C PRO A 107 -22.24 -3.47 2.92
N TYR A 108 -21.62 -2.33 3.23
CA TYR A 108 -20.19 -2.21 3.49
C TYR A 108 -19.82 -2.22 4.97
N PHE A 109 -20.78 -2.48 5.87
CA PHE A 109 -20.51 -2.54 7.30
C PHE A 109 -20.15 -3.98 7.71
N ARG A 110 -19.00 -4.15 8.37
CA ARG A 110 -18.48 -5.46 8.77
C ARG A 110 -18.93 -5.84 10.19
N ASN A 111 -18.96 -7.15 10.47
CA ASN A 111 -19.32 -7.72 11.78
C ASN A 111 -20.64 -7.15 12.32
N LYS A 112 -21.63 -7.12 11.47
CA LYS A 112 -22.96 -6.60 11.82
C LYS A 112 -23.64 -7.53 12.83
N LEU A 113 -24.14 -6.96 13.92
CA LEU A 113 -25.11 -7.61 14.81
C LEU A 113 -26.52 -7.49 14.25
N ALA A 114 -26.73 -6.54 13.31
CA ALA A 114 -27.99 -6.28 12.66
C ALA A 114 -27.79 -5.85 11.22
N GLU A 115 -28.62 -6.39 10.32
CA GLU A 115 -28.63 -6.02 8.90
C GLU A 115 -29.93 -5.26 8.57
N PRO A 116 -29.83 -3.94 8.25
CA PRO A 116 -30.98 -3.15 7.87
C PRO A 116 -31.27 -3.28 6.38
N TYR A 117 -32.54 -3.51 6.04
CA TYR A 117 -33.02 -3.63 4.67
C TYR A 117 -34.18 -2.65 4.42
N TYR A 118 -34.25 -2.10 3.21
CA TYR A 118 -35.39 -1.41 2.68
C TYR A 118 -36.11 -2.38 1.76
N VAL A 119 -37.35 -2.75 2.15
CA VAL A 119 -38.11 -3.82 1.51
C VAL A 119 -39.38 -3.24 0.90
N THR A 120 -39.67 -3.66 -0.33
CA THR A 120 -40.92 -3.32 -1.03
C THR A 120 -41.60 -4.61 -1.46
N TYR A 121 -42.85 -4.77 -1.04
CA TYR A 121 -43.74 -5.85 -1.48
C TYR A 121 -44.81 -5.26 -2.39
N GLU A 122 -44.91 -5.72 -3.61
CA GLU A 122 -45.99 -5.38 -4.52
C GLU A 122 -47.28 -6.09 -4.06
N TYR A 123 -48.42 -5.43 -4.24
CA TYR A 123 -49.72 -6.06 -3.99
C TYR A 123 -50.01 -7.06 -5.10
N ASP A 124 -50.36 -8.30 -4.74
CA ASP A 124 -50.81 -9.35 -5.66
C ASP A 124 -52.14 -9.91 -5.18
N GLU A 125 -53.21 -9.70 -5.97
CA GLU A 125 -54.57 -10.20 -5.69
C GLU A 125 -54.59 -11.74 -5.56
N ALA A 126 -53.77 -12.45 -6.34
CA ALA A 126 -53.71 -13.89 -6.30
C ALA A 126 -53.15 -14.44 -4.98
N GLN A 127 -52.25 -13.70 -4.34
CA GLN A 127 -51.66 -14.08 -3.05
C GLN A 127 -52.66 -13.93 -1.88
N GLN A 128 -53.66 -13.01 -1.99
CA GLN A 128 -54.64 -12.78 -0.92
C GLN A 128 -55.47 -14.03 -0.61
N HIS A 129 -55.56 -14.95 -1.55
CA HIS A 129 -56.39 -16.16 -1.45
C HIS A 129 -55.53 -17.43 -1.25
N ARG A 130 -54.23 -17.29 -1.01
CA ARG A 130 -53.32 -18.40 -0.75
C ARG A 130 -52.71 -18.31 0.64
N PRO A 131 -52.33 -19.45 1.26
CA PRO A 131 -51.52 -19.43 2.48
C PRO A 131 -50.23 -18.62 2.28
N ILE A 132 -49.85 -17.85 3.30
CA ILE A 132 -48.57 -17.15 3.31
C ILE A 132 -47.43 -18.18 3.37
N HIS A 133 -46.44 -18.06 2.50
CA HIS A 133 -45.25 -18.91 2.57
C HIS A 133 -44.42 -18.54 3.80
N LEU A 134 -44.17 -19.52 4.68
CA LEU A 134 -43.45 -19.30 5.92
C LEU A 134 -42.02 -19.80 5.78
N THR A 135 -41.08 -19.00 6.28
CA THR A 135 -39.65 -19.32 6.34
C THR A 135 -39.14 -19.14 7.77
N THR A 136 -37.92 -19.66 8.05
CA THR A 136 -37.25 -19.45 9.33
C THR A 136 -35.78 -19.14 9.11
N HIS A 137 -35.19 -18.36 10.00
CA HIS A 137 -33.77 -18.15 10.11
C HIS A 137 -33.36 -17.90 11.56
N SER A 138 -32.06 -17.92 11.87
CA SER A 138 -31.57 -17.62 13.23
C SER A 138 -31.61 -16.13 13.53
N GLY A 139 -31.73 -15.78 14.82
CA GLY A 139 -31.72 -14.41 15.31
C GLY A 139 -33.14 -13.83 15.51
N GLN A 140 -33.23 -12.53 15.43
CA GLN A 140 -34.45 -11.75 15.56
C GLN A 140 -34.61 -10.81 14.37
N GLU A 141 -35.86 -10.44 14.06
CA GLU A 141 -36.16 -9.47 13.02
C GLU A 141 -37.12 -8.39 13.55
N PHE A 142 -36.79 -7.15 13.25
CA PHE A 142 -37.62 -5.98 13.57
C PHE A 142 -38.03 -5.29 12.28
N ASP A 143 -39.34 -5.15 12.07
CA ASP A 143 -39.90 -4.46 10.92
C ASP A 143 -40.68 -3.22 11.35
N ILE A 144 -40.55 -2.15 10.58
CA ILE A 144 -41.39 -0.93 10.73
C ILE A 144 -41.93 -0.54 9.36
N ILE A 145 -43.25 -0.35 9.30
CA ILE A 145 -43.97 -0.03 8.07
C ILE A 145 -43.79 1.45 7.73
N LEU A 146 -43.20 1.72 6.56
CA LEU A 146 -42.95 3.07 6.05
C LEU A 146 -44.09 3.60 5.16
N SER A 147 -44.79 2.69 4.46
CA SER A 147 -45.97 3.02 3.69
C SER A 147 -46.77 1.76 3.32
N GLY A 148 -48.08 1.87 3.16
CA GLY A 148 -48.94 0.75 2.81
C GLY A 148 -49.37 -0.09 4.01
N GLN A 149 -49.77 -1.33 3.75
CA GLN A 149 -50.23 -2.27 4.77
C GLN A 149 -49.57 -3.64 4.54
N LEU A 150 -49.08 -4.26 5.62
CA LEU A 150 -48.45 -5.57 5.61
C LEU A 150 -49.22 -6.55 6.45
N LYS A 151 -49.57 -7.70 5.89
CA LYS A 151 -50.11 -8.84 6.64
C LYS A 151 -48.95 -9.75 6.98
N VAL A 152 -48.66 -9.89 8.27
CA VAL A 152 -47.54 -10.71 8.78
C VAL A 152 -48.13 -11.92 9.51
N GLN A 153 -47.57 -13.09 9.25
CA GLN A 153 -47.84 -14.31 10.00
C GLN A 153 -46.57 -14.75 10.72
N VAL A 154 -46.66 -14.98 12.05
CA VAL A 154 -45.57 -15.50 12.89
C VAL A 154 -46.15 -16.71 13.67
N GLY A 155 -45.71 -17.92 13.31
CA GLY A 155 -46.30 -19.16 13.79
C GLY A 155 -47.78 -19.23 13.37
N GLU A 156 -48.67 -19.34 14.36
CA GLU A 156 -50.12 -19.39 14.14
C GLU A 156 -50.80 -17.99 14.24
N HIS A 157 -50.05 -16.95 14.60
CA HIS A 157 -50.56 -15.60 14.78
C HIS A 157 -50.43 -14.81 13.48
N THR A 158 -51.50 -14.04 13.18
CA THR A 158 -51.54 -13.17 11.98
C THR A 158 -51.99 -11.79 12.38
N GLU A 159 -51.25 -10.76 11.97
CA GLU A 159 -51.53 -9.36 12.22
C GLU A 159 -51.50 -8.56 10.90
N ILE A 160 -52.25 -7.45 10.88
CA ILE A 160 -52.17 -6.47 9.79
C ILE A 160 -51.57 -5.20 10.35
N LEU A 161 -50.38 -4.85 9.82
CA LEU A 161 -49.61 -3.66 10.21
C LEU A 161 -49.89 -2.52 9.22
N ASN A 162 -50.12 -1.32 9.75
CA ASN A 162 -50.29 -0.10 8.99
C ASN A 162 -49.07 0.76 9.02
N GLU A 163 -49.01 1.81 8.23
CA GLU A 163 -47.95 2.81 8.25
C GLU A 163 -47.69 3.33 9.69
N GLY A 164 -46.43 3.23 10.13
CA GLY A 164 -45.98 3.57 11.47
C GLY A 164 -46.02 2.42 12.48
N ASP A 165 -46.73 1.32 12.19
CA ASP A 165 -46.72 0.13 13.06
C ASP A 165 -45.40 -0.62 12.93
N SER A 166 -45.03 -1.36 13.98
CA SER A 166 -43.82 -2.19 13.99
C SER A 166 -44.07 -3.54 14.65
N ILE A 167 -43.24 -4.51 14.28
CA ILE A 167 -43.22 -5.86 14.87
C ILE A 167 -41.78 -6.28 15.15
N LEU A 168 -41.58 -6.97 16.28
CA LEU A 168 -40.35 -7.67 16.61
C LEU A 168 -40.67 -9.13 16.87
N TYR A 169 -39.97 -10.04 16.23
CA TYR A 169 -40.19 -11.47 16.43
C TYR A 169 -38.86 -12.26 16.43
N ASN A 170 -38.92 -13.45 17.01
CA ASN A 170 -37.83 -14.40 16.92
C ASN A 170 -37.94 -15.12 15.57
N SER A 171 -36.93 -14.94 14.72
CA SER A 171 -36.94 -15.42 13.35
C SER A 171 -36.76 -16.94 13.22
N SER A 172 -36.48 -17.65 14.31
CA SER A 172 -36.57 -19.12 14.37
C SER A 172 -38.01 -19.62 14.43
N THR A 173 -39.00 -18.75 14.74
CA THR A 173 -40.42 -19.05 14.58
C THR A 173 -40.81 -18.91 13.10
N PRO A 174 -41.49 -19.88 12.50
CA PRO A 174 -41.96 -19.78 11.11
C PRO A 174 -42.72 -18.47 10.87
N HIS A 175 -42.26 -17.66 9.92
CA HIS A 175 -42.85 -16.35 9.63
C HIS A 175 -42.87 -16.09 8.13
N GLY A 176 -43.79 -15.20 7.73
CA GLY A 176 -43.94 -14.75 6.35
C GLY A 176 -44.89 -13.58 6.26
N MET A 177 -44.86 -12.86 5.14
CA MET A 177 -45.62 -11.63 4.98
C MET A 177 -46.06 -11.39 3.54
N ILE A 178 -47.14 -10.62 3.37
CA ILE A 178 -47.66 -10.16 2.08
C ILE A 178 -48.21 -8.74 2.18
N ALA A 179 -48.08 -7.97 1.10
CA ALA A 179 -48.77 -6.67 1.01
C ALA A 179 -50.28 -6.86 0.91
N VAL A 180 -51.08 -6.03 1.62
CA VAL A 180 -52.54 -6.04 1.61
C VAL A 180 -53.08 -4.64 1.34
N GLY A 181 -54.43 -4.47 1.28
CA GLY A 181 -55.06 -3.16 1.08
C GLY A 181 -54.97 -2.60 -0.35
N GLY A 182 -54.65 -3.44 -1.34
CA GLY A 182 -54.69 -3.07 -2.77
C GLY A 182 -53.53 -2.17 -3.24
N LYS A 183 -52.46 -2.03 -2.45
CA LYS A 183 -51.29 -1.21 -2.75
C LYS A 183 -50.04 -1.91 -2.29
N GLU A 184 -48.89 -1.50 -2.88
CA GLU A 184 -47.58 -1.93 -2.39
C GLU A 184 -47.36 -1.55 -0.92
N CYS A 185 -46.59 -2.37 -0.22
CA CYS A 185 -46.13 -2.08 1.12
C CYS A 185 -44.63 -1.89 1.15
N VAL A 186 -44.19 -0.83 1.78
CA VAL A 186 -42.78 -0.53 2.00
C VAL A 186 -42.48 -0.55 3.49
N PHE A 187 -41.43 -1.27 3.89
CA PHE A 187 -41.02 -1.33 5.29
C PHE A 187 -39.49 -1.41 5.42
N CYS A 188 -38.99 -1.07 6.59
CA CYS A 188 -37.60 -1.29 6.95
C CYS A 188 -37.53 -2.55 7.82
N ALA A 189 -36.82 -3.55 7.35
CA ALA A 189 -36.51 -4.77 8.09
C ALA A 189 -35.10 -4.69 8.67
N VAL A 190 -34.96 -5.08 9.94
CA VAL A 190 -33.67 -5.19 10.62
C VAL A 190 -33.50 -6.61 11.13
N VAL A 191 -32.67 -7.39 10.43
CA VAL A 191 -32.37 -8.78 10.80
C VAL A 191 -31.15 -8.77 11.73
N MET A 192 -31.30 -9.33 12.93
CA MET A 192 -30.28 -9.33 13.98
C MET A 192 -29.71 -10.74 14.16
N SER A 193 -28.37 -10.86 14.14
CA SER A 193 -27.65 -12.08 14.51
C SER A 193 -27.30 -12.07 16.00
N GLY A 194 -27.06 -13.24 16.59
CA GLY A 194 -26.66 -13.35 17.99
C GLY A 194 -25.14 -13.35 18.23
N GLU A 195 -24.34 -13.04 17.23
CA GLU A 195 -22.87 -13.04 17.32
C GLU A 195 -22.32 -11.65 17.66
N GLU A 196 -21.30 -11.60 18.54
CA GLU A 196 -20.63 -10.35 18.91
C GLU A 196 -19.69 -9.87 17.79
N ALA A 197 -19.63 -8.56 17.58
CA ALA A 197 -18.73 -7.93 16.62
C ALA A 197 -17.29 -7.95 17.13
N ASP A 198 -16.33 -8.24 16.25
CA ASP A 198 -14.91 -8.19 16.52
C ASP A 198 -14.40 -6.73 16.45
N GLU A 199 -13.83 -6.23 17.54
CA GLU A 199 -13.32 -4.85 17.62
C GLU A 199 -11.87 -4.75 17.13
N ARG A 200 -11.63 -3.86 16.14
CA ARG A 200 -10.27 -3.49 15.72
C ARG A 200 -9.66 -2.51 16.71
N SER A 201 -8.41 -2.78 17.11
CA SER A 201 -7.70 -1.87 17.99
C SER A 201 -7.30 -0.57 17.28
N VAL A 202 -7.74 0.56 17.80
CA VAL A 202 -7.31 1.91 17.41
C VAL A 202 -6.32 2.42 18.46
N ARG A 203 -5.19 2.94 18.00
CA ARG A 203 -4.17 3.53 18.88
C ARG A 203 -4.44 5.01 19.10
N GLU A 204 -4.02 5.52 20.25
CA GLU A 204 -4.10 6.96 20.53
C GLU A 204 -3.32 7.78 19.50
N SER A 205 -3.72 9.04 19.33
CA SER A 205 -3.02 9.96 18.43
C SER A 205 -1.61 10.25 18.92
N ILE A 206 -0.66 10.28 18.01
CA ILE A 206 0.70 10.75 18.30
C ILE A 206 0.62 12.24 18.57
N VAL A 207 1.05 12.65 19.75
CA VAL A 207 1.18 14.06 20.12
C VAL A 207 2.63 14.48 19.88
N ARG A 208 2.82 15.52 19.09
CA ARG A 208 4.13 16.14 18.91
C ARG A 208 4.44 17.02 20.12
N ALA A 209 5.60 16.84 20.72
CA ALA A 209 6.09 17.81 21.70
C ALA A 209 6.30 19.15 20.99
N GLY A 210 5.51 20.15 21.39
CA GLY A 210 5.45 21.46 20.72
C GLY A 210 6.79 22.18 20.75
N THR A 211 7.49 22.17 19.63
CA THR A 211 8.58 23.08 19.34
C THR A 211 8.21 23.83 18.07
N SER A 212 8.03 25.13 18.15
CA SER A 212 7.95 26.01 16.99
C SER A 212 9.35 26.11 16.37
N GLU A 213 9.76 25.06 15.63
CA GLU A 213 11.01 25.08 14.89
C GLU A 213 10.79 25.86 13.59
N GLU A 214 11.57 26.92 13.39
CA GLU A 214 11.63 27.65 12.13
C GLU A 214 12.75 27.11 11.26
N TYR A 215 12.39 26.46 10.14
CA TYR A 215 13.32 25.93 9.16
C TYR A 215 13.55 26.91 8.00
N LEU A 216 14.74 26.90 7.42
CA LEU A 216 15.05 27.73 6.24
C LEU A 216 14.16 27.41 5.03
N CYS A 217 13.70 26.16 4.93
CA CYS A 217 12.80 25.73 3.85
C CYS A 217 11.41 26.39 3.91
N GLN A 218 11.03 27.06 5.00
CA GLN A 218 9.75 27.79 5.10
C GLN A 218 9.62 28.93 4.07
N LYS A 219 10.72 29.33 3.44
CA LYS A 219 10.70 30.18 2.24
C LYS A 219 9.98 29.53 1.05
N PHE A 220 9.89 28.20 1.02
CA PHE A 220 9.34 27.41 -0.07
C PHE A 220 8.18 26.50 0.37
N VAL A 221 8.09 26.17 1.65
CA VAL A 221 7.13 25.18 2.19
C VAL A 221 6.39 25.81 3.37
N HIS A 222 5.08 25.93 3.25
CA HIS A 222 4.20 26.47 4.30
C HIS A 222 3.26 25.38 4.79
N ALA A 223 3.42 24.97 6.04
CA ALA A 223 2.61 23.96 6.71
C ALA A 223 1.70 24.62 7.75
N VAL A 224 0.43 24.22 7.76
CA VAL A 224 -0.54 24.59 8.80
C VAL A 224 -0.82 23.36 9.63
N GLU A 225 -0.57 23.47 10.92
CA GLU A 225 -0.79 22.40 11.91
C GLU A 225 -1.97 22.77 12.82
N ASP A 226 -2.62 21.75 13.41
CA ASP A 226 -3.56 21.96 14.50
C ASP A 226 -2.85 21.99 15.87
N GLU A 227 -3.63 22.14 16.94
CA GLU A 227 -3.13 22.20 18.32
C GLU A 227 -2.35 20.94 18.77
N LYS A 228 -2.57 19.81 18.09
CA LYS A 228 -1.87 18.54 18.33
C LYS A 228 -0.64 18.34 17.45
N GLY A 229 -0.31 19.32 16.59
CA GLY A 229 0.76 19.20 15.62
C GLY A 229 0.41 18.35 14.38
N ALA A 230 -0.87 18.00 14.21
CA ALA A 230 -1.32 17.31 13.00
C ALA A 230 -1.37 18.28 11.81
N LEU A 231 -0.80 17.84 10.69
CA LEU A 231 -0.78 18.63 9.47
C LEU A 231 -2.19 18.77 8.87
N LYS A 232 -2.65 20.01 8.65
CA LYS A 232 -3.94 20.31 8.03
C LYS A 232 -3.79 20.68 6.56
N SER A 233 -2.76 21.45 6.23
CA SER A 233 -2.48 21.82 4.84
C SER A 233 -1.00 22.04 4.64
N LEU A 234 -0.56 21.84 3.40
CA LEU A 234 0.79 22.12 2.95
C LEU A 234 0.72 22.83 1.60
N THR A 235 1.40 23.95 1.49
CA THR A 235 1.51 24.69 0.23
C THR A 235 2.97 24.97 -0.10
N PHE A 236 3.24 25.11 -1.39
CA PHE A 236 4.58 25.39 -1.88
C PHE A 236 4.58 26.76 -2.59
N GLU A 237 5.53 27.59 -2.23
CA GLU A 237 5.74 28.89 -2.85
C GLU A 237 7.13 28.93 -3.49
N ASN A 238 7.27 29.68 -4.57
CA ASN A 238 8.55 29.83 -5.30
C ASN A 238 9.22 28.52 -5.72
N ALA A 239 8.45 27.43 -5.83
CA ALA A 239 8.98 26.11 -6.18
C ALA A 239 9.68 26.10 -7.57
N ASP A 240 9.25 26.97 -8.48
CA ASP A 240 9.87 27.14 -9.80
C ASP A 240 11.29 27.70 -9.76
N GLU A 241 11.69 28.34 -8.66
CA GLU A 241 13.03 28.88 -8.45
C GLU A 241 13.91 27.97 -7.58
N TYR A 242 13.36 26.87 -7.07
CA TYR A 242 14.01 26.04 -6.09
C TYR A 242 15.08 25.11 -6.67
N ASN A 243 16.23 25.06 -5.97
CA ASN A 243 17.29 24.08 -6.17
C ASN A 243 17.80 23.60 -4.81
N PHE A 244 17.62 22.33 -4.51
CA PHE A 244 17.96 21.74 -3.20
C PHE A 244 19.39 22.01 -2.73
N ALA A 245 20.37 21.92 -3.64
CA ALA A 245 21.77 22.09 -3.27
C ALA A 245 22.13 23.52 -2.88
N PHE A 246 21.52 24.53 -3.55
CA PHE A 246 21.74 25.93 -3.23
C PHE A 246 20.81 26.44 -2.12
N ASP A 247 19.49 26.17 -2.25
CA ASP A 247 18.48 26.80 -1.39
C ASP A 247 18.31 26.08 -0.04
N THR A 248 18.80 24.83 0.08
CA THR A 248 18.79 24.08 1.33
C THR A 248 20.21 23.90 1.86
N VAL A 249 21.07 23.15 1.15
CA VAL A 249 22.38 22.76 1.69
C VAL A 249 23.32 23.96 1.87
N ASP A 250 23.48 24.77 0.84
CA ASP A 250 24.35 25.96 0.92
C ASP A 250 23.76 27.02 1.87
N ALA A 251 22.43 27.16 1.92
CA ALA A 251 21.76 28.08 2.82
C ALA A 251 21.94 27.69 4.30
N ILE A 252 21.81 26.39 4.63
CA ILE A 252 22.10 25.88 5.99
C ILE A 252 23.57 26.07 6.34
N ALA A 253 24.49 25.73 5.41
CA ALA A 253 25.91 25.90 5.61
C ALA A 253 26.29 27.38 5.90
N ALA A 254 25.63 28.33 5.23
CA ALA A 254 25.86 29.75 5.46
C ALA A 254 25.33 30.23 6.82
N LYS A 255 24.17 29.71 7.27
CA LYS A 255 23.52 30.14 8.52
C LYS A 255 24.09 29.39 9.73
N TYR A 256 24.38 28.08 9.58
CA TYR A 256 24.80 27.17 10.64
C TYR A 256 26.03 26.35 10.19
N PRO A 257 27.23 26.96 10.06
CA PRO A 257 28.39 26.34 9.41
C PRO A 257 28.85 25.03 10.07
N ASP A 258 28.70 24.90 11.38
CA ASP A 258 29.16 23.74 12.16
C ASP A 258 28.08 22.71 12.40
N LYS A 259 26.86 22.93 11.86
CA LYS A 259 25.74 22.00 12.04
C LYS A 259 26.02 20.68 11.34
N LEU A 260 25.85 19.57 12.07
CA LEU A 260 26.02 18.22 11.55
C LEU A 260 24.99 17.94 10.45
N ALA A 261 25.47 17.54 9.29
CA ALA A 261 24.64 17.08 8.16
C ALA A 261 24.58 15.55 8.09
N MET A 262 25.74 14.90 8.29
CA MET A 262 25.83 13.44 8.20
C MET A 262 26.85 12.86 9.16
N LEU A 263 26.50 11.74 9.77
CA LEU A 263 27.40 10.82 10.46
C LEU A 263 27.50 9.55 9.62
N HIS A 264 28.69 9.25 9.10
CA HIS A 264 28.97 8.10 8.27
C HIS A 264 29.84 7.10 9.01
N LEU A 265 29.46 5.84 8.97
CA LEU A 265 30.22 4.70 9.48
C LEU A 265 30.50 3.75 8.32
N ASP A 266 31.76 3.45 8.02
CA ASP A 266 32.11 2.47 7.00
C ASP A 266 32.11 1.03 7.54
N HIS A 267 32.32 0.04 6.67
CA HIS A 267 32.33 -1.39 7.02
C HIS A 267 33.42 -1.75 8.04
N ASN A 268 34.47 -0.95 8.15
CA ASN A 268 35.54 -1.09 9.16
C ASN A 268 35.23 -0.33 10.45
N LYS A 269 34.03 0.22 10.60
CA LYS A 269 33.59 1.05 11.73
C LYS A 269 34.38 2.37 11.86
N VAL A 270 34.96 2.86 10.76
CA VAL A 270 35.58 4.19 10.74
C VAL A 270 34.54 5.24 10.64
N GLU A 271 34.45 6.07 11.68
CA GLU A 271 33.48 7.17 11.80
C GLU A 271 33.96 8.41 11.05
N ARG A 272 33.04 9.05 10.32
CA ARG A 272 33.24 10.36 9.69
C ARG A 272 32.05 11.24 10.00
N ARG A 273 32.33 12.48 10.38
CA ARG A 273 31.28 13.50 10.62
C ARG A 273 31.43 14.59 9.58
N PHE A 274 30.33 14.93 8.93
CA PHE A 274 30.29 15.99 7.93
C PHE A 274 29.28 17.06 8.36
N THR A 275 29.73 18.30 8.42
CA THR A 275 28.85 19.46 8.60
C THR A 275 28.20 19.86 7.28
N PHE A 276 27.17 20.73 7.33
CA PHE A 276 26.62 21.29 6.10
C PHE A 276 27.66 22.10 5.32
N THR A 277 28.63 22.73 5.99
CA THR A 277 29.77 23.39 5.34
C THR A 277 30.63 22.38 4.56
N ASP A 278 30.87 21.21 5.11
CA ASP A 278 31.62 20.16 4.42
C ASP A 278 30.85 19.67 3.19
N MET A 279 29.54 19.46 3.30
CA MET A 279 28.68 19.08 2.18
C MET A 279 28.66 20.15 1.08
N SER A 280 28.54 21.43 1.46
CA SER A 280 28.60 22.55 0.51
C SER A 280 29.94 22.62 -0.22
N LYS A 281 31.05 22.59 0.51
CA LYS A 281 32.40 22.64 -0.10
C LYS A 281 32.70 21.43 -0.98
N ALA A 282 32.35 20.22 -0.53
CA ALA A 282 32.58 19.00 -1.29
C ALA A 282 31.73 18.96 -2.57
N SER A 283 30.45 19.34 -2.48
CA SER A 283 29.58 19.41 -3.66
C SER A 283 30.00 20.48 -4.66
N ASN A 284 30.53 21.63 -4.19
CA ASN A 284 31.10 22.66 -5.07
C ASN A 284 32.33 22.14 -5.84
N ARG A 285 33.21 21.39 -5.16
CA ARG A 285 34.36 20.73 -5.81
C ARG A 285 33.90 19.68 -6.82
N ALA A 286 32.91 18.84 -6.44
CA ALA A 286 32.36 17.83 -7.31
C ALA A 286 31.70 18.46 -8.56
N ALA A 287 30.97 19.55 -8.43
CA ALA A 287 30.37 20.27 -9.56
C ALA A 287 31.42 20.82 -10.53
N ASN A 288 32.49 21.46 -10.00
CA ASN A 288 33.60 21.92 -10.80
C ASN A 288 34.38 20.78 -11.49
N TYR A 289 34.56 19.68 -10.78
CA TYR A 289 35.19 18.47 -11.30
C TYR A 289 34.39 17.86 -12.44
N PHE A 290 33.10 17.62 -12.27
CA PHE A 290 32.24 17.11 -13.33
C PHE A 290 32.19 18.04 -14.54
N LYS A 291 32.12 19.33 -14.32
CA LYS A 291 32.23 20.33 -15.40
C LYS A 291 33.54 20.22 -16.18
N SER A 292 34.66 19.96 -15.53
CA SER A 292 35.97 19.82 -16.19
C SER A 292 36.06 18.56 -17.02
N LEU A 293 35.30 17.50 -16.69
CA LEU A 293 35.18 16.29 -17.49
C LEU A 293 34.20 16.43 -18.68
N GLY A 294 33.66 17.65 -18.90
CA GLY A 294 32.74 17.93 -20.01
C GLY A 294 31.30 17.60 -19.71
N ILE A 295 30.96 17.20 -18.47
CA ILE A 295 29.57 16.97 -18.04
C ILE A 295 28.87 18.32 -17.90
N LYS A 296 27.66 18.44 -18.42
CA LYS A 296 26.88 19.69 -18.50
C LYS A 296 25.41 19.46 -18.12
N LYS A 297 24.65 20.56 -17.99
CA LYS A 297 23.22 20.55 -17.73
C LYS A 297 22.49 19.61 -18.72
N GLY A 298 21.67 18.72 -18.19
CA GLY A 298 20.89 17.76 -18.96
C GLY A 298 21.61 16.43 -19.27
N ASP A 299 22.91 16.30 -19.01
CA ASP A 299 23.61 15.01 -19.10
C ASP A 299 23.15 14.06 -17.97
N ARG A 300 23.12 12.77 -18.25
CA ARG A 300 22.71 11.74 -17.27
C ARG A 300 23.95 11.05 -16.75
N VAL A 301 24.13 11.12 -15.43
CA VAL A 301 25.26 10.52 -14.71
C VAL A 301 24.75 9.43 -13.79
N MET A 302 25.16 8.18 -14.04
CA MET A 302 24.78 7.06 -13.19
C MET A 302 25.65 7.03 -11.93
N LEU A 303 25.01 6.81 -10.76
CA LEU A 303 25.65 6.72 -9.46
C LEU A 303 25.45 5.32 -8.87
N VAL A 304 26.54 4.55 -8.72
CA VAL A 304 26.53 3.18 -8.19
C VAL A 304 27.48 3.10 -7.00
N LEU A 305 27.06 3.60 -5.85
CA LEU A 305 27.96 3.91 -4.73
C LEU A 305 27.59 3.25 -3.40
N LYS A 306 26.82 2.13 -3.41
CA LYS A 306 26.43 1.44 -2.18
C LYS A 306 25.88 2.44 -1.14
N ARG A 307 26.61 2.66 -0.06
CA ARG A 307 26.33 3.67 0.97
C ARG A 307 27.52 4.58 1.25
N HIS A 308 28.47 4.67 0.28
CA HIS A 308 29.65 5.52 0.41
C HIS A 308 29.28 7.00 0.52
N TYR A 309 29.96 7.74 1.40
CA TYR A 309 29.64 9.17 1.64
C TYR A 309 29.87 10.05 0.40
N GLN A 310 30.68 9.63 -0.54
CA GLN A 310 30.91 10.32 -1.81
C GLN A 310 29.63 10.45 -2.65
N PHE A 311 28.62 9.59 -2.42
CA PHE A 311 27.31 9.71 -3.06
C PHE A 311 26.69 11.10 -2.83
N TRP A 312 26.78 11.61 -1.60
CA TRP A 312 26.19 12.93 -1.25
C TRP A 312 26.97 14.07 -1.92
N PHE A 313 28.29 13.98 -1.98
CA PHE A 313 29.11 14.97 -2.68
C PHE A 313 28.80 15.00 -4.17
N ALA A 314 28.69 13.83 -4.79
CA ALA A 314 28.40 13.67 -6.21
C ALA A 314 26.99 14.15 -6.58
N ILE A 315 25.95 13.67 -5.89
CA ILE A 315 24.57 14.01 -6.23
C ILE A 315 24.30 15.51 -6.06
N LEU A 316 24.81 16.13 -4.99
CA LEU A 316 24.70 17.58 -4.81
C LEU A 316 25.49 18.37 -5.86
N GLY A 317 26.68 17.88 -6.25
CA GLY A 317 27.47 18.46 -7.33
C GLY A 317 26.73 18.44 -8.67
N LEU A 318 26.08 17.32 -8.99
CA LEU A 318 25.24 17.18 -10.17
C LEU A 318 24.03 18.12 -10.11
N HIS A 319 23.37 18.24 -8.93
CA HIS A 319 22.27 19.18 -8.74
C HIS A 319 22.67 20.65 -8.94
N LYS A 320 23.89 21.04 -8.56
CA LYS A 320 24.40 22.38 -8.83
C LYS A 320 24.72 22.62 -10.31
N LEU A 321 25.28 21.59 -10.97
CA LEU A 321 25.63 21.63 -12.38
C LEU A 321 24.42 21.53 -13.32
N GLY A 322 23.35 20.86 -12.88
CA GLY A 322 22.15 20.56 -13.69
C GLY A 322 22.26 19.27 -14.47
N ALA A 323 23.26 18.43 -14.17
CA ALA A 323 23.30 17.08 -14.69
C ALA A 323 22.32 16.20 -13.89
N ILE A 324 21.67 15.27 -14.58
CA ILE A 324 20.62 14.43 -14.03
C ILE A 324 21.27 13.22 -13.35
N ALA A 325 21.07 13.10 -12.05
CA ALA A 325 21.55 11.94 -11.30
C ALA A 325 20.69 10.71 -11.58
N VAL A 326 21.32 9.56 -11.78
CA VAL A 326 20.67 8.27 -12.01
C VAL A 326 21.22 7.24 -11.02
N PRO A 327 20.70 7.22 -9.77
CA PRO A 327 21.13 6.25 -8.79
C PRO A 327 20.79 4.81 -9.22
N ALA A 328 21.73 3.88 -8.97
CA ALA A 328 21.52 2.48 -9.27
C ALA A 328 22.27 1.58 -8.26
N THR A 329 21.79 0.36 -8.09
CA THR A 329 22.38 -0.61 -7.15
C THR A 329 23.67 -1.22 -7.70
N ASN A 330 24.58 -1.59 -6.80
CA ASN A 330 25.81 -2.29 -7.11
C ASN A 330 25.63 -3.77 -7.51
N LEU A 331 24.39 -4.27 -7.54
CA LEU A 331 24.07 -5.65 -7.92
C LEU A 331 23.80 -5.83 -9.43
N LEU A 332 23.91 -4.75 -10.20
CA LEU A 332 23.70 -4.78 -11.65
C LEU A 332 24.79 -5.58 -12.35
N GLN A 333 24.38 -6.34 -13.39
CA GLN A 333 25.27 -7.10 -14.26
C GLN A 333 25.41 -6.41 -15.63
N GLU A 334 26.30 -6.91 -16.49
CA GLU A 334 26.58 -6.38 -17.84
C GLU A 334 25.30 -6.02 -18.62
N HIS A 335 24.38 -6.96 -18.75
CA HIS A 335 23.14 -6.75 -19.51
C HIS A 335 22.23 -5.67 -18.91
N ASP A 336 22.25 -5.52 -17.57
CA ASP A 336 21.53 -4.48 -16.85
C ASP A 336 22.12 -3.10 -17.13
N PHE A 337 23.45 -2.98 -17.11
CA PHE A 337 24.16 -1.75 -17.42
C PHE A 337 23.96 -1.36 -18.88
N THR A 338 24.14 -2.30 -19.81
CA THR A 338 23.95 -2.08 -21.26
C THR A 338 22.55 -1.51 -21.52
N TYR A 339 21.50 -2.13 -20.95
CA TYR A 339 20.13 -1.63 -21.12
C TYR A 339 19.99 -0.21 -20.58
N ARG A 340 20.45 0.04 -19.35
CA ARG A 340 20.26 1.34 -18.68
C ARG A 340 21.05 2.46 -19.34
N PHE A 341 22.28 2.18 -19.76
CA PHE A 341 23.10 3.16 -20.47
C PHE A 341 22.43 3.62 -21.76
N ASN A 342 21.91 2.70 -22.54
CA ASN A 342 21.26 3.02 -23.80
C ASN A 342 19.86 3.66 -23.59
N ALA A 343 19.03 3.12 -22.72
CA ALA A 343 17.66 3.61 -22.48
C ALA A 343 17.66 5.06 -21.95
N ALA A 344 18.52 5.36 -20.96
CA ALA A 344 18.63 6.71 -20.42
C ALA A 344 19.61 7.60 -21.24
N GLY A 345 20.47 7.02 -22.08
CA GLY A 345 21.55 7.72 -22.76
C GLY A 345 22.58 8.25 -21.72
N ILE A 346 23.05 7.38 -20.84
CA ILE A 346 24.03 7.71 -19.83
C ILE A 346 25.35 8.13 -20.47
N SER A 347 25.86 9.31 -20.11
CA SER A 347 27.13 9.83 -20.62
C SER A 347 28.31 9.58 -19.68
N ALA A 348 28.03 9.48 -18.38
CA ALA A 348 29.05 9.21 -17.37
C ALA A 348 28.54 8.27 -16.27
N ILE A 349 29.45 7.53 -15.67
CA ILE A 349 29.19 6.72 -14.48
C ILE A 349 30.21 7.04 -13.39
N LEU A 350 29.70 7.15 -12.15
CA LEU A 350 30.49 7.17 -10.92
C LEU A 350 30.13 5.93 -10.10
N CYS A 351 31.06 4.99 -9.95
CA CYS A 351 30.79 3.76 -9.24
C CYS A 351 31.84 3.41 -8.21
N THR A 352 31.50 2.47 -7.34
CA THR A 352 32.40 1.92 -6.32
C THR A 352 33.46 1.00 -6.95
N ALA A 353 34.65 0.99 -6.36
CA ALA A 353 35.67 -0.01 -6.65
C ALA A 353 35.39 -1.37 -5.96
N ASP A 354 34.45 -1.40 -5.01
CA ASP A 354 34.11 -2.62 -4.30
C ASP A 354 33.41 -3.63 -5.21
N GLY A 355 33.79 -4.89 -5.08
CA GLY A 355 33.17 -6.00 -5.81
C GLY A 355 33.47 -5.96 -7.31
N ASP A 356 32.48 -6.34 -8.13
CA ASP A 356 32.65 -6.53 -9.58
C ASP A 356 32.04 -5.42 -10.44
N VAL A 357 31.57 -4.33 -9.82
CA VAL A 357 30.82 -3.25 -10.52
C VAL A 357 31.58 -2.66 -11.67
N ALA A 358 32.84 -2.27 -11.46
CA ALA A 358 33.66 -1.66 -12.50
C ALA A 358 33.91 -2.61 -13.69
N HIS A 359 34.11 -3.89 -13.44
CA HIS A 359 34.24 -4.90 -14.49
C HIS A 359 32.94 -5.09 -15.29
N GLN A 360 31.79 -5.15 -14.64
CA GLN A 360 30.47 -5.24 -15.31
C GLN A 360 30.21 -4.03 -16.20
N VAL A 361 30.64 -2.84 -15.76
CA VAL A 361 30.58 -1.60 -16.56
C VAL A 361 31.45 -1.67 -17.81
N GLU A 362 32.69 -2.18 -17.69
CA GLU A 362 33.60 -2.35 -18.84
C GLU A 362 33.11 -3.35 -19.86
N LEU A 363 32.43 -4.40 -19.41
CA LEU A 363 31.77 -5.35 -20.31
C LEU A 363 30.63 -4.68 -21.08
N ALA A 364 29.80 -3.85 -20.39
CA ALA A 364 28.67 -3.14 -20.96
C ALA A 364 29.08 -1.96 -21.87
N GLU A 365 30.27 -1.38 -21.68
CA GLU A 365 30.75 -0.22 -22.44
C GLU A 365 30.78 -0.46 -23.95
N LYS A 366 31.08 -1.68 -24.39
CA LYS A 366 31.21 -2.08 -25.81
C LYS A 366 29.92 -1.81 -26.59
N ASP A 367 28.78 -1.99 -25.93
CA ASP A 367 27.44 -1.85 -26.53
C ASP A 367 26.72 -0.59 -26.02
N SER A 368 27.46 0.37 -25.46
CA SER A 368 26.93 1.58 -24.83
C SER A 368 27.61 2.85 -25.34
N PRO A 369 27.35 3.27 -26.58
CA PRO A 369 28.10 4.35 -27.26
C PRO A 369 27.95 5.74 -26.61
N THR A 370 26.98 5.94 -25.73
CA THR A 370 26.80 7.21 -25.01
C THR A 370 27.70 7.34 -23.79
N LEU A 371 28.21 6.23 -23.24
CA LEU A 371 29.10 6.23 -22.08
C LEU A 371 30.49 6.67 -22.50
N THR A 372 30.91 7.86 -22.11
CA THR A 372 32.20 8.46 -22.46
C THR A 372 33.14 8.66 -21.27
N THR A 373 32.58 8.69 -20.04
CA THR A 373 33.33 9.04 -18.84
C THR A 373 33.04 8.01 -17.73
N LYS A 374 34.11 7.40 -17.23
CA LYS A 374 34.09 6.42 -16.14
C LYS A 374 34.86 6.94 -14.95
N ILE A 375 34.23 7.00 -13.79
CA ILE A 375 34.79 7.56 -12.56
C ILE A 375 34.65 6.52 -11.43
N LEU A 376 35.72 6.32 -10.67
CA LEU A 376 35.79 5.32 -9.61
C LEU A 376 35.92 5.98 -8.24
N VAL A 377 35.30 5.39 -7.25
CA VAL A 377 35.39 5.74 -5.82
C VAL A 377 35.98 4.57 -5.05
N GLY A 378 36.91 4.85 -4.15
CA GLY A 378 37.50 3.86 -3.26
C GLY A 378 38.67 3.06 -3.90
N GLY A 379 39.16 3.48 -5.05
CA GLY A 379 40.29 2.79 -5.73
C GLY A 379 40.73 3.46 -7.02
N SER A 380 41.67 2.85 -7.70
CA SER A 380 42.22 3.30 -8.99
C SER A 380 42.16 2.17 -10.00
N ARG A 381 41.82 2.48 -11.26
CA ARG A 381 41.73 1.52 -12.37
C ARG A 381 42.17 2.19 -13.68
N GLU A 382 42.85 1.47 -14.53
CA GLU A 382 43.29 1.99 -15.82
C GLU A 382 42.08 2.39 -16.69
N GLY A 383 42.14 3.55 -17.31
CA GLY A 383 41.02 4.10 -18.11
C GLY A 383 39.85 4.68 -17.30
N TRP A 384 40.01 4.81 -15.98
CA TRP A 384 39.03 5.42 -15.10
C TRP A 384 39.62 6.63 -14.39
N HIS A 385 38.80 7.65 -14.18
CA HIS A 385 39.10 8.76 -13.29
C HIS A 385 38.98 8.33 -11.83
N ASN A 386 39.83 8.88 -10.94
CA ASN A 386 39.77 8.66 -9.50
C ASN A 386 39.05 9.83 -8.81
N PHE A 387 37.80 9.62 -8.38
CA PHE A 387 37.04 10.67 -7.74
C PHE A 387 37.70 11.22 -6.47
N ASP A 388 38.17 10.32 -5.60
CA ASP A 388 38.66 10.69 -4.27
C ASP A 388 39.91 11.62 -4.33
N GLU A 389 40.71 11.49 -5.35
CA GLU A 389 41.91 12.31 -5.55
C GLU A 389 41.63 13.54 -6.41
N GLU A 390 40.92 13.36 -7.53
CA GLU A 390 40.80 14.41 -8.55
C GLU A 390 39.85 15.54 -8.11
N TYR A 391 38.69 15.25 -7.46
CA TYR A 391 37.74 16.32 -7.08
C TYR A 391 38.33 17.29 -6.06
N LEU A 392 39.29 16.87 -5.25
CA LEU A 392 39.96 17.70 -4.25
C LEU A 392 40.77 18.85 -4.86
N MET A 393 41.23 18.68 -6.10
CA MET A 393 42.02 19.70 -6.83
C MET A 393 41.19 20.91 -7.29
N TYR A 394 39.86 20.81 -7.20
CA TYR A 394 38.95 21.84 -7.70
C TYR A 394 38.50 22.80 -6.60
N ARG A 395 38.05 23.99 -7.03
CA ARG A 395 37.61 25.06 -6.13
C ARG A 395 36.40 24.61 -5.30
N SER A 396 36.38 24.97 -4.03
CA SER A 396 35.29 24.74 -3.09
C SER A 396 34.17 25.82 -3.18
N SER A 397 34.07 26.54 -4.28
CA SER A 397 33.04 27.50 -4.60
C SER A 397 32.44 27.21 -5.97
N PHE A 398 31.13 27.21 -6.05
CA PHE A 398 30.38 27.04 -7.29
C PHE A 398 29.15 27.96 -7.22
N PRO A 399 29.26 29.21 -7.70
CA PRO A 399 28.19 30.20 -7.52
C PRO A 399 26.96 29.87 -8.36
N ARG A 400 25.78 30.15 -7.81
CA ARG A 400 24.52 30.14 -8.56
C ARG A 400 24.53 31.24 -9.61
N THR A 401 24.06 30.93 -10.80
CA THR A 401 23.91 31.90 -11.93
C THR A 401 22.45 31.89 -12.41
N ALA A 402 22.13 32.80 -13.33
CA ALA A 402 20.78 32.82 -13.92
C ALA A 402 20.42 31.52 -14.65
N ASP A 403 21.42 30.83 -15.24
CA ASP A 403 21.24 29.58 -15.97
C ASP A 403 21.31 28.32 -15.08
N SER A 404 21.49 28.50 -13.76
CA SER A 404 21.51 27.38 -12.83
C SER A 404 20.20 26.62 -12.87
N PRO A 405 20.24 25.29 -12.75
CA PRO A 405 19.05 24.45 -12.83
C PRO A 405 18.10 24.71 -11.65
N LYS A 406 16.79 24.62 -11.89
CA LYS A 406 15.75 24.90 -10.88
C LYS A 406 14.38 24.38 -11.30
N GLY A 407 13.46 24.33 -10.36
CA GLY A 407 12.03 24.12 -10.60
C GLY A 407 11.72 22.86 -11.40
N ASP A 408 11.26 23.04 -12.64
CA ASP A 408 10.84 21.95 -13.52
C ASP A 408 11.98 21.31 -14.35
N ASP A 409 13.21 21.84 -14.25
CA ASP A 409 14.37 21.16 -14.82
C ASP A 409 14.46 19.72 -14.25
N LEU A 410 14.81 18.75 -15.09
CA LEU A 410 15.01 17.38 -14.62
C LEU A 410 16.27 17.29 -13.75
N MET A 411 16.12 16.66 -12.58
CA MET A 411 17.15 16.54 -11.56
C MET A 411 17.59 15.09 -11.34
N LEU A 412 16.64 14.16 -11.45
CA LEU A 412 16.80 12.81 -10.95
C LEU A 412 16.02 11.82 -11.81
N MET A 413 16.56 10.63 -12.02
CA MET A 413 15.86 9.52 -12.68
C MET A 413 16.09 8.22 -11.91
N PHE A 414 15.03 7.41 -11.82
CA PHE A 414 15.09 6.06 -11.27
C PHE A 414 14.60 5.04 -12.28
N PHE A 415 15.32 3.94 -12.37
CA PHE A 415 14.84 2.74 -13.02
C PHE A 415 13.90 1.99 -12.07
N THR A 416 12.65 1.82 -12.49
CA THR A 416 11.61 1.11 -11.72
C THR A 416 11.17 -0.15 -12.46
N SER A 417 10.82 -1.21 -11.73
CA SER A 417 10.40 -2.48 -12.32
C SER A 417 9.12 -2.31 -13.14
N GLY A 418 9.20 -2.62 -14.44
CA GLY A 418 8.05 -2.63 -15.33
C GLY A 418 7.35 -3.99 -15.35
N THR A 419 6.06 -4.00 -15.71
CA THR A 419 5.28 -5.23 -15.95
C THR A 419 5.69 -5.94 -17.25
N THR A 420 6.37 -5.24 -18.15
CA THR A 420 6.75 -5.71 -19.50
C THR A 420 8.16 -6.32 -19.60
N GLY A 421 8.87 -6.48 -18.47
CA GLY A 421 10.19 -7.13 -18.42
C GLY A 421 11.38 -6.17 -18.34
N TYR A 422 11.35 -5.01 -18.98
CA TYR A 422 12.41 -4.00 -18.87
C TYR A 422 12.03 -2.88 -17.91
N PRO A 423 12.98 -2.34 -17.11
CA PRO A 423 12.71 -1.23 -16.20
C PRO A 423 12.30 0.05 -16.95
N LYS A 424 11.30 0.75 -16.42
CA LYS A 424 10.91 2.10 -16.85
C LYS A 424 11.80 3.14 -16.16
N ILE A 425 11.85 4.36 -16.69
CA ILE A 425 12.68 5.45 -16.14
C ILE A 425 11.76 6.55 -15.62
N ALA A 426 11.47 6.57 -14.33
CA ALA A 426 10.73 7.66 -13.70
C ALA A 426 11.63 8.90 -13.56
N ALA A 427 11.21 10.02 -14.13
CA ALA A 427 11.96 11.27 -14.13
C ALA A 427 11.37 12.27 -13.13
N HIS A 428 12.23 12.94 -12.37
CA HIS A 428 11.83 13.94 -11.36
C HIS A 428 12.53 15.26 -11.57
N SER A 429 11.78 16.34 -11.33
CA SER A 429 12.28 17.71 -11.34
C SER A 429 12.86 18.12 -9.99
N TYR A 430 13.41 19.35 -9.90
CA TYR A 430 13.91 19.90 -8.63
C TYR A 430 12.81 20.04 -7.57
N LYS A 431 11.53 20.16 -7.97
CA LYS A 431 10.38 20.21 -7.06
C LYS A 431 10.19 18.92 -6.24
N TYR A 432 10.71 17.79 -6.73
CA TYR A 432 10.62 16.50 -6.02
C TYR A 432 11.20 16.58 -4.60
N ALA A 433 12.31 17.29 -4.43
CA ALA A 433 12.93 17.44 -3.12
C ALA A 433 12.01 18.13 -2.10
N LEU A 434 11.24 19.15 -2.51
CA LEU A 434 10.28 19.84 -1.63
C LEU A 434 9.15 18.90 -1.17
N GLY A 435 8.69 18.01 -2.03
CA GLY A 435 7.67 17.01 -1.70
C GLY A 435 8.06 16.09 -0.53
N HIS A 436 9.36 15.95 -0.25
CA HIS A 436 9.86 15.14 0.87
C HIS A 436 9.83 15.85 2.23
N TYR A 437 9.45 17.11 2.31
CA TYR A 437 9.27 17.79 3.59
C TYR A 437 8.26 17.05 4.48
N ILE A 438 7.10 16.67 3.90
CA ILE A 438 6.08 15.94 4.65
C ILE A 438 6.57 14.54 5.06
N THR A 439 7.33 13.87 4.20
CA THR A 439 7.94 12.57 4.49
C THR A 439 8.82 12.64 5.74
N ALA A 440 9.67 13.66 5.84
CA ALA A 440 10.60 13.78 6.95
C ALA A 440 9.95 14.35 8.22
N LYS A 441 9.21 15.47 8.10
CA LYS A 441 8.71 16.19 9.27
C LYS A 441 7.56 15.48 9.95
N TYR A 442 6.60 14.96 9.18
CA TYR A 442 5.33 14.46 9.73
C TYR A 442 5.22 12.93 9.74
N TRP A 443 6.03 12.23 8.96
CA TRP A 443 6.03 10.77 8.97
C TRP A 443 7.28 10.20 9.63
N HIS A 444 8.50 10.62 9.26
CA HIS A 444 9.72 10.21 9.95
C HIS A 444 9.94 10.94 11.29
N CYS A 445 9.22 12.02 11.56
CA CYS A 445 9.35 12.86 12.76
C CYS A 445 10.78 13.38 12.98
N VAL A 446 11.43 13.80 11.90
CA VAL A 446 12.78 14.35 11.94
C VAL A 446 12.75 15.75 12.58
N HIS A 447 13.64 15.99 13.53
CA HIS A 447 13.89 17.26 14.20
C HIS A 447 15.29 17.76 13.88
N SER A 448 15.48 19.07 13.99
CA SER A 448 16.75 19.74 13.66
C SER A 448 17.92 19.34 14.59
N ASP A 449 17.63 18.84 15.78
CA ASP A 449 18.58 18.32 16.78
C ASP A 449 18.78 16.81 16.70
N GLY A 450 18.04 16.13 15.82
CA GLY A 450 17.98 14.67 15.73
C GLY A 450 18.91 14.09 14.67
N ILE A 451 19.11 12.78 14.79
CA ILE A 451 19.81 11.95 13.81
C ILE A 451 18.83 10.90 13.29
N HIS A 452 18.61 10.91 11.97
CA HIS A 452 17.73 9.96 11.29
C HIS A 452 18.53 8.83 10.62
N PHE A 453 18.09 7.59 10.80
CA PHE A 453 18.67 6.42 10.15
C PHE A 453 17.64 5.71 9.28
N THR A 454 17.85 5.68 7.99
CA THR A 454 17.11 4.81 7.06
C THR A 454 18.02 3.69 6.56
N ILE A 455 17.60 2.44 6.76
CA ILE A 455 18.32 1.30 6.19
C ILE A 455 17.89 1.15 4.72
N SER A 456 18.71 1.67 3.82
CA SER A 456 18.55 1.52 2.37
C SER A 456 19.88 1.80 1.69
N GLU A 457 20.16 1.14 0.58
CA GLU A 457 21.27 1.45 -0.31
C GLU A 457 20.94 2.63 -1.20
N THR A 458 21.93 3.46 -1.57
CA THR A 458 21.72 4.71 -2.32
C THR A 458 21.19 4.52 -3.75
N GLY A 459 21.29 3.31 -4.29
CA GLY A 459 20.73 2.96 -5.59
C GLY A 459 19.20 2.87 -5.64
N TRP A 460 18.52 2.97 -4.49
CA TRP A 460 17.05 2.88 -4.39
C TRP A 460 16.44 4.22 -4.02
N GLY A 461 15.26 4.52 -4.58
CA GLY A 461 14.50 5.73 -4.26
C GLY A 461 14.29 5.95 -2.76
N LYS A 462 14.05 4.87 -1.99
CA LYS A 462 13.89 4.92 -0.53
C LYS A 462 15.09 5.55 0.20
N ALA A 463 16.30 5.47 -0.34
CA ALA A 463 17.44 6.16 0.26
C ALA A 463 17.29 7.68 0.23
N LEU A 464 16.74 8.23 -0.85
CA LEU A 464 16.54 9.68 -0.99
C LEU A 464 15.35 10.15 -0.14
N TRP A 465 14.39 9.28 0.15
CA TRP A 465 13.29 9.55 1.09
C TRP A 465 13.79 9.72 2.54
N GLY A 466 14.82 8.98 2.93
CA GLY A 466 15.26 8.90 4.32
C GLY A 466 16.70 9.32 4.60
N LYS A 467 17.49 9.75 3.59
CA LYS A 467 18.90 10.09 3.79
C LYS A 467 19.37 11.37 3.10
N LEU A 468 18.44 12.15 2.53
CA LEU A 468 18.85 13.34 1.79
C LEU A 468 17.80 14.46 1.91
N TYR A 469 16.78 14.45 1.06
CA TYR A 469 15.96 15.64 0.82
C TYR A 469 15.19 16.10 2.05
N GLY A 470 14.26 15.30 2.52
CA GLY A 470 13.38 15.68 3.62
C GLY A 470 14.11 15.90 4.94
N GLN A 471 15.11 15.07 5.25
CA GLN A 471 15.88 15.18 6.48
C GLN A 471 16.63 16.53 6.54
N TRP A 472 17.22 16.94 5.43
CA TRP A 472 17.94 18.21 5.38
C TRP A 472 17.02 19.43 5.18
N LEU A 473 15.82 19.24 4.60
CA LEU A 473 14.78 20.27 4.68
C LEU A 473 14.35 20.56 6.13
N CYS A 474 14.33 19.52 6.97
CA CYS A 474 14.12 19.63 8.43
C CYS A 474 15.41 19.94 9.19
N GLU A 475 16.51 20.24 8.51
CA GLU A 475 17.82 20.55 9.10
C GLU A 475 18.35 19.48 10.06
N GLY A 476 17.82 18.25 10.01
CA GLY A 476 18.25 17.10 10.80
C GLY A 476 19.44 16.38 10.17
N ALA A 477 20.27 15.77 11.01
CA ALA A 477 21.39 14.97 10.54
C ALA A 477 20.94 13.58 10.06
N VAL A 478 21.68 12.99 9.11
CA VAL A 478 21.49 11.60 8.67
C VAL A 478 22.60 10.70 9.18
N PHE A 479 22.22 9.52 9.65
CA PHE A 479 23.17 8.43 9.92
C PHE A 479 23.24 7.49 8.73
N THR A 480 24.44 7.13 8.34
CA THR A 480 24.67 6.18 7.24
C THR A 480 25.70 5.16 7.67
N TYR A 481 25.33 3.89 7.65
CA TYR A 481 26.24 2.78 7.89
C TYR A 481 26.43 2.00 6.58
N ASP A 482 27.66 1.94 6.12
CA ASP A 482 28.06 1.29 4.88
C ASP A 482 28.47 -0.17 5.15
N PHE A 483 27.50 -1.00 5.49
CA PHE A 483 27.70 -2.44 5.71
C PHE A 483 27.61 -3.22 4.41
N ASP A 484 28.31 -4.34 4.33
CA ASP A 484 28.25 -5.25 3.18
C ASP A 484 27.04 -6.17 3.21
N LYS A 485 26.75 -6.75 4.37
CA LYS A 485 25.61 -7.63 4.61
C LYS A 485 24.83 -7.15 5.82
N PHE A 486 23.50 -7.20 5.73
CA PHE A 486 22.63 -6.88 6.86
C PHE A 486 22.83 -7.93 7.98
N ASP A 487 23.14 -7.43 9.17
CA ASP A 487 23.17 -8.20 10.41
C ASP A 487 22.50 -7.38 11.51
N ALA A 488 21.39 -7.90 12.06
CA ALA A 488 20.62 -7.21 13.09
C ALA A 488 21.46 -6.97 14.35
N ALA A 489 22.26 -7.95 14.78
CA ALA A 489 23.10 -7.86 15.97
C ALA A 489 24.21 -6.80 15.84
N ASP A 490 24.68 -6.54 14.61
CA ASP A 490 25.68 -5.51 14.31
C ASP A 490 25.05 -4.10 14.27
N ILE A 491 23.79 -3.98 13.88
CA ILE A 491 23.10 -2.70 13.72
C ILE A 491 22.46 -2.21 15.03
N LEU A 492 21.84 -3.10 15.80
CA LEU A 492 21.10 -2.74 17.00
C LEU A 492 21.88 -1.91 18.03
N PRO A 493 23.17 -2.18 18.32
CA PRO A 493 23.96 -1.35 19.24
C PRO A 493 24.18 0.09 18.77
N LEU A 494 24.15 0.32 17.45
CA LEU A 494 24.44 1.63 16.86
C LEU A 494 23.39 2.68 17.22
N PHE A 495 22.15 2.28 17.51
CA PHE A 495 21.08 3.20 17.88
C PHE A 495 21.46 4.03 19.11
N LYS A 496 21.88 3.36 20.18
CA LYS A 496 22.32 4.04 21.41
C LYS A 496 23.65 4.72 21.24
N GLN A 497 24.61 4.03 20.61
CA GLN A 497 25.97 4.53 20.42
C GLN A 497 26.01 5.90 19.72
N TYR A 498 25.17 6.07 18.71
CA TYR A 498 25.11 7.30 17.90
C TYR A 498 23.89 8.19 18.19
N ASN A 499 23.15 7.88 19.26
CA ASN A 499 21.95 8.61 19.65
C ASN A 499 20.98 8.82 18.48
N ILE A 500 20.71 7.75 17.74
CA ILE A 500 19.78 7.78 16.59
C ILE A 500 18.36 7.99 17.14
N THR A 501 17.72 9.08 16.71
CA THR A 501 16.42 9.51 17.26
C THR A 501 15.23 9.03 16.46
N THR A 502 15.40 8.86 15.15
CA THR A 502 14.33 8.37 14.28
C THR A 502 14.86 7.33 13.30
N PHE A 503 14.02 6.35 12.97
CA PHE A 503 14.45 5.17 12.23
C PHE A 503 13.45 4.77 11.15
N CYS A 504 13.95 4.34 9.99
CA CYS A 504 13.14 3.76 8.92
C CYS A 504 13.79 2.51 8.33
N ALA A 505 13.04 1.44 8.24
CA ALA A 505 13.46 0.21 7.57
C ALA A 505 12.29 -0.43 6.80
N PRO A 506 12.55 -1.26 5.79
CA PRO A 506 11.50 -2.07 5.18
C PRO A 506 11.00 -3.14 6.15
N PRO A 507 9.76 -3.64 5.97
CA PRO A 507 9.18 -4.69 6.82
C PRO A 507 10.06 -5.94 6.95
N THR A 508 10.76 -6.30 5.89
CA THR A 508 11.71 -7.43 5.87
C THR A 508 12.78 -7.30 6.96
N MET A 509 13.32 -6.10 7.20
CA MET A 509 14.33 -5.88 8.23
C MET A 509 13.74 -5.88 9.63
N TYR A 510 12.53 -5.36 9.83
CA TYR A 510 11.83 -5.50 11.10
C TYR A 510 11.58 -6.97 11.46
N ARG A 511 11.24 -7.82 10.47
CA ARG A 511 11.16 -9.30 10.66
C ARG A 511 12.49 -9.91 11.11
N MET A 512 13.62 -9.35 10.69
CA MET A 512 14.95 -9.82 11.15
C MET A 512 15.25 -9.31 12.57
N PHE A 513 14.90 -8.06 12.89
CA PHE A 513 15.09 -7.51 14.23
C PHE A 513 14.30 -8.27 15.30
N ILE A 514 13.02 -8.59 15.07
CA ILE A 514 12.19 -9.31 16.06
C ILE A 514 12.63 -10.76 16.31
N LYS A 515 13.56 -11.30 15.49
CA LYS A 515 14.18 -12.62 15.74
C LYS A 515 15.32 -12.54 16.76
N GLU A 516 15.88 -11.35 16.96
CA GLU A 516 16.83 -11.09 18.02
C GLU A 516 16.08 -10.89 19.34
N ASP A 517 16.77 -11.12 20.45
CA ASP A 517 16.29 -10.75 21.77
C ASP A 517 16.52 -9.25 21.98
N LEU A 518 15.54 -8.42 21.59
CA LEU A 518 15.64 -6.96 21.62
C LEU A 518 15.80 -6.39 23.03
N SER A 519 15.48 -7.15 24.09
CA SER A 519 15.70 -6.73 25.46
C SER A 519 17.18 -6.54 25.84
N LYS A 520 18.09 -7.11 25.04
CA LYS A 520 19.54 -6.97 25.22
C LYS A 520 20.11 -5.66 24.68
N TYR A 521 19.32 -4.88 23.95
CA TYR A 521 19.78 -3.66 23.28
C TYR A 521 19.07 -2.43 23.86
N ASP A 522 19.82 -1.36 24.07
CA ASP A 522 19.24 -0.08 24.49
C ASP A 522 18.75 0.70 23.25
N LEU A 523 17.44 0.69 23.02
CA LEU A 523 16.77 1.42 21.94
C LEU A 523 16.12 2.72 22.42
N SER A 524 16.41 3.18 23.63
CA SER A 524 15.77 4.35 24.28
C SER A 524 16.03 5.69 23.57
N SER A 525 17.02 5.75 22.68
CA SER A 525 17.25 6.93 21.83
C SER A 525 16.21 7.09 20.72
N ILE A 526 15.57 5.99 20.30
CA ILE A 526 14.60 6.01 19.21
C ILE A 526 13.28 6.59 19.74
N ARG A 527 12.87 7.72 19.18
CA ARG A 527 11.59 8.38 19.46
C ARG A 527 10.49 7.97 18.51
N HIS A 528 10.86 7.56 17.29
CA HIS A 528 9.90 7.24 16.23
C HIS A 528 10.50 6.25 15.21
N ALA A 529 9.70 5.25 14.82
CA ALA A 529 10.08 4.21 13.87
C ALA A 529 9.05 4.10 12.74
N THR A 530 9.52 4.02 11.49
CA THR A 530 8.67 4.02 10.31
C THR A 530 9.01 2.88 9.35
N THR A 531 8.06 2.49 8.52
CA THR A 531 8.25 1.49 7.48
C THR A 531 7.50 1.84 6.20
N ALA A 532 8.08 1.50 5.06
CA ALA A 532 7.46 1.59 3.75
C ALA A 532 8.15 0.65 2.74
N GLY A 533 7.55 0.52 1.55
CA GLY A 533 8.08 -0.24 0.42
C GLY A 533 7.41 -1.60 0.23
N GLU A 534 6.88 -2.16 1.29
CA GLU A 534 6.00 -3.32 1.34
C GLU A 534 4.96 -3.05 2.43
N ALA A 535 3.80 -3.69 2.39
CA ALA A 535 2.84 -3.60 3.48
C ALA A 535 3.37 -4.31 4.74
N LEU A 536 3.18 -3.70 5.89
CA LEU A 536 3.63 -4.23 7.17
C LEU A 536 2.65 -5.30 7.68
N ASN A 537 3.18 -6.49 7.97
CA ASN A 537 2.38 -7.50 8.63
C ASN A 537 2.04 -7.05 10.06
N PRO A 538 0.76 -7.06 10.48
CA PRO A 538 0.34 -6.67 11.83
C PRO A 538 1.05 -7.44 12.95
N GLU A 539 1.42 -8.69 12.73
CA GLU A 539 2.14 -9.49 13.72
C GLU A 539 3.57 -8.99 13.95
N VAL A 540 4.26 -8.54 12.90
CA VAL A 540 5.59 -7.92 13.03
C VAL A 540 5.51 -6.63 13.85
N PHE A 541 4.45 -5.84 13.65
CA PHE A 541 4.18 -4.66 14.46
C PHE A 541 4.02 -5.03 15.93
N ARG A 542 3.12 -5.99 16.24
CA ARG A 542 2.82 -6.40 17.63
C ARG A 542 4.07 -6.95 18.37
N GLN A 543 4.84 -7.79 17.69
CA GLN A 543 6.07 -8.36 18.28
C GLN A 543 7.13 -7.31 18.53
N PHE A 544 7.32 -6.37 17.60
CA PHE A 544 8.28 -5.28 17.77
C PHE A 544 7.86 -4.35 18.92
N GLU A 545 6.59 -3.96 18.98
CA GLU A 545 6.04 -3.14 20.07
C GLU A 545 6.17 -3.85 21.42
N ALA A 546 5.82 -5.14 21.48
CA ALA A 546 5.90 -5.92 22.73
C ALA A 546 7.33 -6.02 23.29
N GLN A 547 8.34 -6.11 22.42
CA GLN A 547 9.75 -6.23 22.83
C GLN A 547 10.42 -4.89 23.12
N THR A 548 9.97 -3.79 22.49
CA THR A 548 10.68 -2.51 22.51
C THR A 548 9.86 -1.36 23.11
N GLY A 549 8.55 -1.48 23.19
CA GLY A 549 7.63 -0.38 23.49
C GLY A 549 7.47 0.64 22.36
N LEU A 550 8.14 0.43 21.21
CA LEU A 550 8.09 1.33 20.06
C LEU A 550 7.05 0.87 19.03
N GLN A 551 6.29 1.82 18.49
CA GLN A 551 5.35 1.58 17.41
C GLN A 551 6.02 1.82 16.05
N ILE A 552 5.58 1.08 15.02
CA ILE A 552 6.05 1.25 13.65
C ILE A 552 4.95 1.96 12.86
N TYR A 553 5.27 3.10 12.26
CA TYR A 553 4.34 3.90 11.48
C TYR A 553 4.50 3.61 10.00
N GLU A 554 3.46 2.99 9.41
CA GLU A 554 3.47 2.63 8.00
C GLU A 554 3.22 3.83 7.11
N GLY A 555 3.83 3.83 5.92
CA GLY A 555 3.61 4.81 4.87
C GLY A 555 3.70 4.16 3.49
N PHE A 556 2.94 4.70 2.55
CA PHE A 556 2.87 4.24 1.16
C PHE A 556 3.30 5.35 0.20
N GLY A 557 3.95 4.95 -0.84
CA GLY A 557 4.31 5.75 -2.00
C GLY A 557 5.09 4.90 -3.00
N GLN A 558 5.40 5.48 -4.14
CA GLN A 558 6.05 4.80 -5.25
C GLN A 558 7.36 5.49 -5.64
N THR A 559 8.08 4.91 -6.58
CA THR A 559 9.23 5.59 -7.20
C THR A 559 8.82 6.86 -7.93
N GLU A 560 7.60 6.87 -8.45
CA GLU A 560 6.96 7.97 -9.17
C GLU A 560 6.44 9.08 -8.27
N THR A 561 6.37 8.86 -6.94
CA THR A 561 5.83 9.81 -5.97
C THR A 561 6.78 10.02 -4.79
N THR A 562 6.46 10.95 -3.91
CA THR A 562 6.92 10.96 -2.51
C THR A 562 5.95 10.15 -1.65
N LEU A 563 6.00 10.29 -0.31
CA LEU A 563 4.97 9.73 0.55
C LEU A 563 3.59 10.18 0.06
N THR A 564 2.67 9.25 -0.15
CA THR A 564 1.32 9.53 -0.69
C THR A 564 0.24 9.29 0.37
N ILE A 565 0.43 8.25 1.17
CA ILE A 565 -0.43 7.85 2.28
C ILE A 565 0.48 7.56 3.47
N GLY A 566 0.09 7.97 4.66
CA GLY A 566 0.92 7.70 5.83
C GLY A 566 0.21 7.86 7.16
N ASN A 567 0.75 7.17 8.16
CA ASN A 567 0.41 7.38 9.57
C ASN A 567 1.21 8.58 10.07
N LEU A 568 0.68 9.78 9.84
CA LEU A 568 1.35 11.03 10.21
C LEU A 568 1.16 11.37 11.68
N VAL A 569 2.07 12.17 12.22
CA VAL A 569 1.93 12.80 13.54
C VAL A 569 0.56 13.49 13.67
N GLY A 570 -0.08 13.31 14.82
CA GLY A 570 -1.40 13.87 15.13
C GLY A 570 -2.59 13.01 14.68
N ASN A 571 -2.35 11.94 13.91
CA ASN A 571 -3.38 10.97 13.58
C ASN A 571 -3.32 9.75 14.53
N ALA A 572 -4.46 9.22 14.92
CA ALA A 572 -4.52 7.92 15.58
C ALA A 572 -3.98 6.85 14.61
N GLN A 573 -3.33 5.82 15.13
CA GLN A 573 -2.81 4.73 14.31
C GLN A 573 -3.78 3.55 14.29
N LYS A 574 -4.10 3.04 13.11
CA LYS A 574 -4.81 1.77 12.93
C LYS A 574 -3.83 0.72 12.39
N ILE A 575 -3.58 -0.33 13.18
CA ILE A 575 -2.62 -1.38 12.84
C ILE A 575 -3.05 -2.10 11.57
N GLY A 576 -2.12 -2.22 10.60
CA GLY A 576 -2.36 -2.85 9.29
C GLY A 576 -2.92 -1.89 8.23
N SER A 577 -3.22 -0.61 8.57
CA SER A 577 -3.53 0.40 7.58
C SER A 577 -2.27 1.15 7.15
N MET A 578 -2.24 1.58 5.88
CA MET A 578 -1.19 2.46 5.36
C MET A 578 -1.23 3.88 5.97
N GLY A 579 -2.31 4.23 6.70
CA GLY A 579 -2.60 5.57 7.19
C GLY A 579 -3.61 6.32 6.32
N LYS A 580 -3.56 7.65 6.36
CA LYS A 580 -4.46 8.55 5.61
C LYS A 580 -3.76 9.19 4.41
N PRO A 581 -4.51 9.63 3.37
CA PRO A 581 -3.94 10.46 2.31
C PRO A 581 -3.25 11.68 2.90
N ILE A 582 -2.07 12.01 2.37
CA ILE A 582 -1.37 13.23 2.81
C ILE A 582 -1.91 14.47 2.09
N PRO A 583 -1.88 15.66 2.73
CA PRO A 583 -2.48 16.88 2.15
C PRO A 583 -1.83 17.39 0.85
N THR A 584 -0.66 16.88 0.47
CA THR A 584 0.02 17.26 -0.77
C THR A 584 -0.69 16.71 -2.01
N TYR A 585 -1.32 15.54 -1.89
CA TYR A 585 -1.96 14.84 -2.99
C TYR A 585 -3.48 14.81 -2.81
N ASP A 586 -4.20 15.14 -3.85
CA ASP A 586 -5.65 14.91 -3.94
C ASP A 586 -5.86 13.47 -4.42
N LEU A 587 -6.10 12.57 -3.47
CA LEU A 587 -6.17 11.13 -3.69
C LEU A 587 -7.61 10.67 -3.79
N VAL A 588 -7.89 9.83 -4.78
CA VAL A 588 -9.18 9.16 -4.98
C VAL A 588 -8.99 7.67 -5.21
N LEU A 589 -10.02 6.89 -4.88
CA LEU A 589 -10.09 5.47 -5.26
C LEU A 589 -11.08 5.34 -6.42
N VAL A 590 -10.67 4.67 -7.51
CA VAL A 590 -11.52 4.51 -8.70
C VAL A 590 -11.71 3.04 -9.07
N ASP A 591 -12.85 2.72 -9.67
CA ASP A 591 -13.15 1.42 -10.26
C ASP A 591 -12.48 1.26 -11.64
N ALA A 592 -12.73 0.12 -12.31
CA ALA A 592 -12.19 -0.18 -13.63
C ALA A 592 -12.75 0.74 -14.74
N ASP A 593 -13.87 1.41 -14.51
CA ASP A 593 -14.51 2.33 -15.44
C ASP A 593 -14.10 3.80 -15.17
N GLY A 594 -13.24 4.02 -14.17
CA GLY A 594 -12.73 5.35 -13.79
C GLY A 594 -13.66 6.15 -12.85
N ASN A 595 -14.71 5.52 -12.29
CA ASN A 595 -15.61 6.18 -11.34
C ASN A 595 -15.06 6.06 -9.92
N GLU A 596 -15.27 7.10 -9.10
CA GLU A 596 -14.92 7.03 -7.68
C GLU A 596 -15.75 5.98 -6.96
N VAL A 597 -15.08 5.14 -6.16
CA VAL A 597 -15.75 4.13 -5.34
C VAL A 597 -16.14 4.68 -3.98
N PRO A 598 -17.27 4.22 -3.40
CA PRO A 598 -17.65 4.57 -2.03
C PRO A 598 -16.64 4.02 -1.01
N ARG A 599 -16.67 4.57 0.20
CA ARG A 599 -15.93 4.01 1.33
C ARG A 599 -16.36 2.59 1.61
N GLY A 600 -15.39 1.72 1.90
CA GLY A 600 -15.58 0.29 2.09
C GLY A 600 -15.42 -0.54 0.82
N GLU A 601 -15.43 0.07 -0.36
CA GLU A 601 -15.14 -0.61 -1.63
C GLU A 601 -13.67 -0.53 -2.04
N ASN A 602 -13.25 -1.56 -2.77
CA ASN A 602 -11.91 -1.62 -3.35
C ASN A 602 -11.83 -0.75 -4.61
N GLY A 603 -10.85 0.14 -4.66
CA GLY A 603 -10.55 0.96 -5.83
C GLY A 603 -9.06 1.07 -6.07
N GLU A 604 -8.69 1.41 -7.30
CA GLU A 604 -7.32 1.79 -7.62
C GLU A 604 -7.00 3.15 -6.99
N ILE A 605 -5.84 3.26 -6.36
CA ILE A 605 -5.35 4.53 -5.81
C ILE A 605 -4.94 5.43 -6.99
N CYS A 606 -5.61 6.58 -7.12
CA CYS A 606 -5.29 7.57 -8.13
C CYS A 606 -5.03 8.94 -7.50
N ILE A 607 -4.23 9.76 -8.16
CA ILE A 607 -3.91 11.12 -7.74
C ILE A 607 -4.45 12.09 -8.79
N ARG A 608 -5.30 13.05 -8.38
CA ARG A 608 -5.79 14.11 -9.26
C ARG A 608 -4.67 15.07 -9.62
N THR A 609 -4.55 15.39 -10.89
CA THR A 609 -3.50 16.29 -11.43
C THR A 609 -4.06 17.47 -12.19
N ASP A 610 -5.36 17.51 -12.44
CA ASP A 610 -6.11 18.57 -13.11
C ASP A 610 -6.74 19.59 -12.14
N THR A 611 -6.25 19.64 -10.90
CA THR A 611 -6.73 20.56 -9.88
C THR A 611 -6.22 22.00 -10.13
N GLU A 612 -6.87 22.99 -9.51
CA GLU A 612 -6.41 24.38 -9.55
C GLU A 612 -4.95 24.56 -9.06
N LYS A 613 -4.46 23.62 -8.25
CA LYS A 613 -3.08 23.59 -7.74
C LYS A 613 -2.06 23.05 -8.74
N GLY A 614 -2.53 22.52 -9.88
CA GLY A 614 -1.69 21.86 -10.89
C GLY A 614 -1.11 20.53 -10.41
N VAL A 615 0.00 20.11 -11.04
CA VAL A 615 0.69 18.85 -10.69
C VAL A 615 1.34 19.00 -9.31
N PRO A 616 1.07 18.08 -8.36
CA PRO A 616 1.63 18.16 -7.00
C PRO A 616 3.16 18.10 -6.98
N CYS A 617 3.80 18.89 -6.12
CA CYS A 617 5.23 18.74 -5.82
C CYS A 617 5.52 17.32 -5.29
N GLY A 618 6.48 16.64 -5.90
CA GLY A 618 6.84 15.28 -5.54
C GLY A 618 6.27 14.19 -6.46
N LEU A 619 5.31 14.51 -7.33
CA LEU A 619 4.90 13.63 -8.42
C LEU A 619 5.95 13.70 -9.54
N PHE A 620 6.24 12.57 -10.19
CA PHE A 620 7.22 12.50 -11.27
C PHE A 620 6.78 13.31 -12.50
N ALA A 621 7.73 13.65 -13.38
CA ALA A 621 7.45 14.40 -14.62
C ALA A 621 7.01 13.47 -15.78
N GLY A 622 6.89 12.17 -15.53
CA GLY A 622 6.58 11.15 -16.52
C GLY A 622 7.72 10.15 -16.68
N TYR A 623 7.51 9.13 -17.51
CA TYR A 623 8.56 8.17 -17.89
C TYR A 623 9.42 8.74 -19.00
N TYR A 624 10.73 8.83 -18.73
CA TYR A 624 11.70 9.43 -19.63
C TYR A 624 11.76 8.67 -20.96
N ARG A 625 11.58 9.39 -22.07
CA ARG A 625 11.54 8.85 -23.46
C ARG A 625 10.47 7.78 -23.69
N ASP A 626 9.42 7.74 -22.86
CA ASP A 626 8.33 6.78 -22.99
C ASP A 626 6.97 7.44 -22.76
N GLU A 627 6.54 8.23 -23.76
CA GLU A 627 5.24 8.92 -23.70
C GLU A 627 4.07 7.94 -23.68
N ALA A 628 4.19 6.77 -24.33
CA ALA A 628 3.14 5.79 -24.39
C ALA A 628 2.85 5.23 -22.98
N GLN A 629 3.90 4.83 -22.27
CA GLN A 629 3.78 4.38 -20.87
C GLN A 629 3.35 5.49 -19.93
N THR A 630 3.77 6.74 -20.19
CA THR A 630 3.30 7.89 -19.39
C THR A 630 1.80 8.08 -19.57
N LYS A 631 1.28 8.05 -20.80
CA LYS A 631 -0.15 8.16 -21.08
C LYS A 631 -0.98 6.98 -20.53
N GLU A 632 -0.39 5.80 -20.42
CA GLU A 632 -1.04 4.62 -19.85
C GLU A 632 -1.33 4.75 -18.36
N VAL A 633 -0.51 5.51 -17.63
CA VAL A 633 -0.67 5.72 -16.17
C VAL A 633 -1.10 7.13 -15.82
N TRP A 634 -1.10 8.05 -16.78
CA TRP A 634 -1.47 9.44 -16.53
C TRP A 634 -2.43 9.92 -17.63
N HIS A 635 -3.71 9.77 -17.37
CA HIS A 635 -4.80 10.11 -18.27
C HIS A 635 -6.04 10.56 -17.49
N ASP A 636 -7.00 11.16 -18.14
CA ASP A 636 -8.28 11.61 -17.59
C ASP A 636 -8.13 12.51 -16.34
N GLY A 637 -7.05 13.30 -16.27
CA GLY A 637 -6.74 14.17 -15.13
C GLY A 637 -6.21 13.41 -13.90
N LEU A 638 -5.94 12.11 -14.01
CA LEU A 638 -5.49 11.24 -12.92
C LEU A 638 -4.12 10.62 -13.22
N TYR A 639 -3.29 10.48 -12.19
CA TYR A 639 -2.18 9.55 -12.19
C TYR A 639 -2.63 8.24 -11.52
N HIS A 640 -2.57 7.15 -12.25
CA HIS A 640 -2.95 5.80 -11.86
C HIS A 640 -1.78 5.04 -11.26
N THR A 641 -1.85 4.72 -9.97
CA THR A 641 -0.75 4.03 -9.28
C THR A 641 -0.68 2.54 -9.57
N ARG A 642 -1.77 1.94 -10.05
CA ARG A 642 -1.98 0.50 -10.19
C ARG A 642 -1.92 -0.28 -8.88
N ASP A 643 -2.00 0.41 -7.76
CA ASP A 643 -2.16 -0.18 -6.43
C ASP A 643 -3.62 -0.07 -6.00
N VAL A 644 -4.18 -1.13 -5.45
CA VAL A 644 -5.58 -1.22 -5.02
C VAL A 644 -5.65 -1.14 -3.51
N ALA A 645 -6.58 -0.33 -3.03
CA ALA A 645 -6.88 -0.17 -1.61
C ALA A 645 -8.39 0.00 -1.40
N TRP A 646 -8.83 -0.03 -0.15
CA TRP A 646 -10.15 0.44 0.27
C TRP A 646 -9.97 1.45 1.40
N GLN A 647 -10.96 2.33 1.57
CA GLN A 647 -10.94 3.39 2.57
C GLN A 647 -12.00 3.13 3.63
N ASP A 648 -11.60 3.20 4.91
CA ASP A 648 -12.54 3.04 6.02
C ASP A 648 -13.31 4.36 6.32
N GLU A 649 -14.24 4.29 7.28
CA GLU A 649 -15.07 5.41 7.71
C GLU A 649 -14.30 6.60 8.27
N ASP A 650 -13.11 6.36 8.85
CA ASP A 650 -12.23 7.38 9.42
C ASP A 650 -11.22 7.93 8.40
N GLY A 651 -11.26 7.41 7.16
CA GLY A 651 -10.43 7.84 6.05
C GLY A 651 -9.06 7.16 5.95
N TYR A 652 -8.85 6.06 6.71
CA TYR A 652 -7.64 5.24 6.57
C TYR A 652 -7.73 4.34 5.35
N LEU A 653 -6.60 4.14 4.67
CA LEU A 653 -6.50 3.25 3.53
C LEU A 653 -5.84 1.92 3.91
N TRP A 654 -6.40 0.87 3.36
CA TRP A 654 -6.00 -0.52 3.61
C TRP A 654 -5.57 -1.15 2.30
N TYR A 655 -4.33 -1.63 2.26
CA TYR A 655 -3.73 -2.19 1.05
C TYR A 655 -4.34 -3.54 0.70
N VAL A 656 -4.72 -3.71 -0.57
CA VAL A 656 -5.25 -4.97 -1.12
C VAL A 656 -4.20 -5.70 -1.96
N GLY A 657 -3.52 -4.97 -2.84
CA GLY A 657 -2.51 -5.52 -3.74
C GLY A 657 -2.33 -4.67 -4.98
N ARG A 658 -1.47 -5.11 -5.89
CA ARG A 658 -1.40 -4.54 -7.24
C ARG A 658 -2.64 -4.94 -8.03
N ALA A 659 -3.13 -4.07 -8.90
CA ALA A 659 -4.27 -4.38 -9.78
C ALA A 659 -4.03 -5.66 -10.60
N ASP A 660 -2.78 -5.88 -11.04
CA ASP A 660 -2.36 -7.06 -11.79
C ASP A 660 -2.23 -8.33 -10.93
N ASP A 661 -2.04 -8.20 -9.62
CA ASP A 661 -1.84 -9.30 -8.67
C ASP A 661 -3.15 -9.78 -8.03
N VAL A 662 -4.25 -9.04 -8.18
CA VAL A 662 -5.57 -9.43 -7.63
C VAL A 662 -6.04 -10.72 -8.29
N ILE A 663 -6.26 -11.74 -7.48
CA ILE A 663 -6.64 -13.09 -7.94
C ILE A 663 -8.14 -13.14 -8.21
N LYS A 664 -8.53 -13.54 -9.42
CA LYS A 664 -9.94 -13.67 -9.82
C LYS A 664 -10.34 -15.15 -9.79
N SER A 665 -10.84 -15.62 -8.65
CA SER A 665 -11.19 -17.02 -8.41
C SER A 665 -12.69 -17.19 -8.23
N SER A 666 -13.34 -17.95 -9.09
CA SER A 666 -14.80 -18.24 -9.00
C SER A 666 -15.66 -16.97 -8.90
N GLY A 667 -15.27 -15.88 -9.58
CA GLY A 667 -15.93 -14.59 -9.48
C GLY A 667 -15.53 -13.75 -8.26
N TYR A 668 -14.74 -14.27 -7.32
CA TYR A 668 -14.19 -13.49 -6.21
C TYR A 668 -12.93 -12.75 -6.63
N ARG A 669 -12.75 -11.53 -6.09
CA ARG A 669 -11.51 -10.75 -6.20
C ARG A 669 -10.76 -10.84 -4.88
N ILE A 670 -9.61 -11.48 -4.89
CA ILE A 670 -8.85 -11.83 -3.69
C ILE A 670 -7.51 -11.12 -3.72
N GLY A 671 -7.27 -10.28 -2.71
CA GLY A 671 -5.97 -9.63 -2.50
C GLY A 671 -4.95 -10.62 -1.95
N PRO A 672 -3.77 -10.76 -2.56
CA PRO A 672 -2.76 -11.70 -2.09
C PRO A 672 -2.21 -11.33 -0.71
N PHE A 673 -2.11 -10.05 -0.37
CA PHE A 673 -1.49 -9.57 0.85
C PHE A 673 -2.23 -10.03 2.13
N GLU A 674 -3.56 -10.02 2.13
CA GLU A 674 -4.36 -10.49 3.27
C GLU A 674 -4.04 -11.96 3.62
N ILE A 675 -3.90 -12.79 2.59
CA ILE A 675 -3.58 -14.22 2.77
C ILE A 675 -2.13 -14.40 3.23
N GLU A 676 -1.20 -13.66 2.64
CA GLU A 676 0.20 -13.63 3.07
C GLU A 676 0.30 -13.27 4.56
N SER A 677 -0.44 -12.24 4.98
CA SER A 677 -0.45 -11.78 6.38
C SER A 677 -0.91 -12.86 7.34
N VAL A 678 -2.01 -13.54 7.03
CA VAL A 678 -2.55 -14.63 7.88
C VAL A 678 -1.61 -15.84 7.91
N ILE A 679 -1.04 -16.23 6.77
CA ILE A 679 -0.08 -17.36 6.75
C ILE A 679 1.19 -17.03 7.55
N MET A 680 1.64 -15.78 7.53
CA MET A 680 2.81 -15.32 8.27
C MET A 680 2.61 -15.28 9.80
N GLU A 681 1.40 -15.38 10.32
CA GLU A 681 1.12 -15.55 11.76
C GLU A 681 1.56 -16.90 12.30
N LEU A 682 1.74 -17.89 11.40
CA LEU A 682 2.15 -19.23 11.79
C LEU A 682 3.65 -19.25 12.14
N PRO A 683 4.04 -19.68 13.36
CA PRO A 683 5.39 -19.52 13.88
C PRO A 683 6.47 -20.29 13.10
N TYR A 684 6.06 -21.24 12.30
CA TYR A 684 6.95 -22.04 11.45
C TYR A 684 7.08 -21.50 10.02
N VAL A 685 6.41 -20.40 9.67
CA VAL A 685 6.51 -19.74 8.36
C VAL A 685 7.56 -18.63 8.43
N LEU A 686 8.56 -18.74 7.58
CA LEU A 686 9.61 -17.73 7.45
C LEU A 686 9.23 -16.63 6.45
N GLU A 687 8.71 -17.05 5.29
CA GLU A 687 8.26 -16.15 4.22
C GLU A 687 7.08 -16.78 3.49
N CYS A 688 6.20 -15.94 2.96
CA CYS A 688 5.07 -16.36 2.15
C CYS A 688 4.88 -15.40 0.98
N GLY A 689 4.63 -15.96 -0.20
CA GLY A 689 4.21 -15.21 -1.38
C GLY A 689 2.97 -15.87 -1.99
N VAL A 690 1.92 -15.07 -2.19
CA VAL A 690 0.65 -15.54 -2.75
C VAL A 690 0.50 -15.04 -4.18
N SER A 691 0.10 -15.91 -5.08
CA SER A 691 -0.13 -15.63 -6.50
C SER A 691 -1.35 -16.36 -7.04
N ALA A 692 -1.81 -15.93 -8.21
CA ALA A 692 -2.79 -16.67 -8.98
C ALA A 692 -2.17 -17.92 -9.63
N ALA A 693 -2.89 -19.03 -9.65
CA ALA A 693 -2.59 -20.17 -10.50
C ALA A 693 -3.80 -20.43 -11.44
N PRO A 694 -3.59 -20.79 -12.73
CA PRO A 694 -4.68 -21.07 -13.63
C PRO A 694 -5.51 -22.27 -13.15
N ASP A 695 -6.83 -22.21 -13.33
CA ASP A 695 -7.77 -23.30 -13.04
C ASP A 695 -8.86 -23.33 -14.14
N GLU A 696 -9.11 -24.50 -14.71
CA GLU A 696 -10.03 -24.65 -15.85
C GLU A 696 -11.49 -24.29 -15.50
N ILE A 697 -11.87 -24.48 -14.25
CA ILE A 697 -13.26 -24.28 -13.80
C ILE A 697 -13.43 -22.87 -13.20
N ARG A 698 -12.42 -22.38 -12.45
CA ARG A 698 -12.48 -21.19 -11.62
C ARG A 698 -11.80 -19.97 -12.24
N GLY A 699 -11.20 -20.16 -13.43
CA GLY A 699 -10.31 -19.19 -14.04
C GLY A 699 -8.96 -19.13 -13.34
N GLN A 700 -8.95 -18.77 -12.06
CA GLN A 700 -7.75 -18.76 -11.21
C GLN A 700 -8.05 -19.35 -9.85
N VAL A 701 -7.01 -19.84 -9.18
CA VAL A 701 -7.05 -20.25 -7.77
C VAL A 701 -5.88 -19.64 -7.00
N VAL A 702 -6.07 -19.49 -5.70
CA VAL A 702 -5.03 -19.00 -4.80
C VAL A 702 -3.93 -20.05 -4.64
N LYS A 703 -2.69 -19.64 -4.90
CA LYS A 703 -1.47 -20.42 -4.68
C LYS A 703 -0.58 -19.70 -3.66
N ALA A 704 -0.22 -20.41 -2.58
CA ALA A 704 0.74 -19.93 -1.59
C ALA A 704 2.08 -20.66 -1.76
N SER A 705 3.14 -19.90 -1.98
CA SER A 705 4.53 -20.36 -1.98
C SER A 705 5.15 -19.97 -0.64
N ILE A 706 5.62 -20.94 0.14
CA ILE A 706 5.98 -20.75 1.55
C ILE A 706 7.41 -21.23 1.79
N VAL A 707 8.20 -20.44 2.48
CA VAL A 707 9.49 -20.81 3.03
C VAL A 707 9.30 -21.09 4.51
N LEU A 708 9.68 -22.28 4.96
CA LEU A 708 9.58 -22.68 6.36
C LEU A 708 10.84 -22.29 7.14
N VAL A 709 10.70 -22.17 8.45
CA VAL A 709 11.86 -21.99 9.34
C VAL A 709 12.77 -23.22 9.29
N LYS A 710 14.07 -23.02 9.53
CA LYS A 710 15.06 -24.09 9.48
C LYS A 710 14.69 -25.25 10.42
N GLY A 711 14.66 -26.48 9.89
CA GLY A 711 14.34 -27.70 10.63
C GLY A 711 12.86 -28.08 10.63
N LYS A 712 11.98 -27.29 10.01
CA LYS A 712 10.57 -27.66 9.79
C LYS A 712 10.43 -28.25 8.38
N GLU A 713 9.87 -29.46 8.28
CA GLU A 713 9.64 -30.14 7.00
C GLU A 713 8.25 -29.82 6.46
N GLY A 714 8.16 -29.63 5.15
CA GLY A 714 6.91 -29.37 4.43
C GLY A 714 6.19 -30.68 4.10
N THR A 715 5.17 -31.04 4.89
CA THR A 715 4.37 -32.25 4.68
C THR A 715 2.99 -31.94 4.10
N GLU A 716 2.28 -32.94 3.61
CA GLU A 716 0.89 -32.80 3.13
C GLU A 716 -0.06 -32.44 4.28
N GLU A 717 0.21 -32.92 5.49
CA GLU A 717 -0.53 -32.56 6.69
C GLU A 717 -0.36 -31.07 7.00
N LEU A 718 0.88 -30.57 6.89
CA LEU A 718 1.17 -29.14 7.11
C LEU A 718 0.49 -28.24 6.08
N LYS A 719 0.39 -28.67 4.81
CA LYS A 719 -0.38 -27.95 3.80
C LYS A 719 -1.85 -27.82 4.20
N LYS A 720 -2.46 -28.90 4.65
CA LYS A 720 -3.86 -28.91 5.12
C LYS A 720 -4.04 -28.03 6.36
N GLU A 721 -3.09 -28.07 7.29
CA GLU A 721 -3.09 -27.20 8.48
C GLU A 721 -3.12 -25.74 8.08
N ILE A 722 -2.22 -25.31 7.18
CA ILE A 722 -2.15 -23.93 6.66
C ILE A 722 -3.46 -23.56 5.94
N GLN A 723 -3.97 -24.43 5.07
CA GLN A 723 -5.25 -24.20 4.37
C GLN A 723 -6.41 -24.01 5.34
N ASN A 724 -6.49 -24.85 6.38
CA ASN A 724 -7.53 -24.75 7.40
C ASN A 724 -7.36 -23.49 8.27
N TYR A 725 -6.11 -23.13 8.58
CA TYR A 725 -5.82 -21.89 9.31
C TYR A 725 -6.34 -20.67 8.55
N VAL A 726 -6.02 -20.57 7.25
CA VAL A 726 -6.50 -19.44 6.42
C VAL A 726 -8.03 -19.46 6.32
N LYS A 727 -8.68 -20.60 6.12
CA LYS A 727 -10.14 -20.71 6.10
C LYS A 727 -10.80 -20.18 7.38
N LYS A 728 -10.16 -20.39 8.53
CA LYS A 728 -10.69 -19.99 9.83
C LYS A 728 -10.49 -18.50 10.12
N HIS A 729 -9.40 -17.90 9.60
CA HIS A 729 -9.00 -16.52 9.92
C HIS A 729 -9.28 -15.52 8.79
N THR A 730 -9.80 -16.01 7.65
CA THR A 730 -10.28 -15.18 6.53
C THR A 730 -11.61 -15.71 6.03
N ALA A 731 -12.18 -15.03 5.01
CA ALA A 731 -13.33 -15.61 4.32
C ALA A 731 -12.92 -16.95 3.67
N PRO A 732 -13.69 -18.03 3.86
CA PRO A 732 -13.28 -19.39 3.45
C PRO A 732 -12.85 -19.53 1.99
N TYR A 733 -13.41 -18.74 1.06
CA TYR A 733 -13.03 -18.77 -0.36
C TYR A 733 -11.60 -18.26 -0.64
N LYS A 734 -10.97 -17.55 0.31
CA LYS A 734 -9.62 -16.98 0.19
C LYS A 734 -8.50 -17.99 0.45
N TYR A 735 -8.82 -19.19 0.95
CA TYR A 735 -7.78 -20.17 1.29
C TYR A 735 -6.94 -20.60 0.08
N PRO A 736 -5.64 -20.82 0.24
CA PRO A 736 -4.80 -21.29 -0.85
C PRO A 736 -5.14 -22.73 -1.23
N ARG A 737 -5.66 -22.93 -2.45
CA ARG A 737 -5.91 -24.30 -2.96
C ARG A 737 -4.62 -25.03 -3.27
N ILE A 738 -3.58 -24.28 -3.60
CA ILE A 738 -2.25 -24.82 -3.88
C ILE A 738 -1.30 -24.24 -2.83
N VAL A 739 -0.61 -25.13 -2.11
CA VAL A 739 0.46 -24.78 -1.17
C VAL A 739 1.75 -25.45 -1.64
N VAL A 740 2.79 -24.67 -1.86
CA VAL A 740 4.11 -25.13 -2.30
C VAL A 740 5.16 -24.68 -1.30
N PHE A 741 5.93 -25.61 -0.77
CA PHE A 741 7.10 -25.28 0.04
C PHE A 741 8.30 -25.08 -0.86
N ARG A 742 9.08 -24.03 -0.56
CA ARG A 742 10.29 -23.62 -1.30
C ARG A 742 11.43 -23.36 -0.33
N ASP A 743 12.66 -23.49 -0.81
CA ASP A 743 13.85 -23.09 -0.06
C ASP A 743 13.97 -21.57 0.01
N GLU A 744 13.61 -20.88 -1.07
CA GLU A 744 13.57 -19.43 -1.18
C GLU A 744 12.47 -18.94 -2.13
N LEU A 745 12.01 -17.70 -1.98
CA LEU A 745 11.10 -17.06 -2.91
C LEU A 745 11.87 -16.27 -3.97
N PRO A 746 11.38 -16.25 -5.24
CA PRO A 746 11.96 -15.40 -6.27
C PRO A 746 11.73 -13.93 -5.89
N LYS A 747 12.83 -13.16 -5.86
CA LYS A 747 12.82 -11.75 -5.47
C LYS A 747 13.47 -10.89 -6.54
N THR A 748 13.00 -9.65 -6.62
CA THR A 748 13.70 -8.61 -7.36
C THR A 748 15.02 -8.29 -6.66
N ILE A 749 15.89 -7.57 -7.34
CA ILE A 749 17.14 -7.06 -6.77
C ILE A 749 16.87 -6.20 -5.51
N SER A 750 15.68 -5.58 -5.42
CA SER A 750 15.23 -4.81 -4.24
C SER A 750 14.66 -5.65 -3.10
N GLY A 751 14.59 -6.98 -3.24
CA GLY A 751 14.05 -7.91 -2.24
C GLY A 751 12.54 -8.14 -2.31
N LYS A 752 11.81 -7.51 -3.24
CA LYS A 752 10.37 -7.72 -3.43
C LYS A 752 10.09 -9.06 -4.12
N ILE A 753 9.07 -9.75 -3.67
CA ILE A 753 8.63 -11.03 -4.25
C ILE A 753 8.16 -10.82 -5.70
N ILE A 754 8.68 -11.63 -6.62
CA ILE A 754 8.26 -11.64 -8.03
C ILE A 754 7.10 -12.64 -8.17
N ARG A 755 5.85 -12.17 -8.00
CA ARG A 755 4.67 -13.04 -7.95
C ARG A 755 4.44 -13.88 -9.19
N ASN A 756 4.75 -13.37 -10.37
CA ASN A 756 4.62 -14.13 -11.63
C ASN A 756 5.63 -15.28 -11.78
N LYS A 757 6.60 -15.42 -10.86
CA LYS A 757 7.56 -16.53 -10.77
C LYS A 757 7.30 -17.49 -9.60
N LEU A 758 6.24 -17.27 -8.83
CA LEU A 758 5.87 -18.12 -7.68
C LEU A 758 5.32 -19.51 -8.07
#